data_edd57bc3c20acaf1ca9daaa883939c9e
#
_entry.id   edd57bc3c20acaf1ca9daaa883939c9e
#
_cell.length_a   1.000
_cell.length_b   1.000
_cell.length_c   1.000
_cell.angle_alpha   90.00
_cell.angle_beta   90.00
_cell.angle_gamma   90.00
#
_symmetry.space_group_name_H-M   'P 1'
#
loop_
_entity.id
_entity.type
_entity.pdbx_description
1 polymer ?
#
loop_
_entity_poly.entity_id
_entity_poly.type
_entity_poly.pdbx_seq_one_letter_code
_entity_poly.pdbx_strand_id
1 'polypeptide(L)'
;MSDEIKDKNEINEENTPQEHSDYKPVNRFDASAVHHLSGMYQNWFLDYASYVILERAVPHIEDGLKPVQRRILHSMKRMDDGRYNKVANIVGHTMQFHPHGDASIGDALVQMGQKDLLIDTQGNWGNILTGDRAAAPRYIEARLSKFALDVVFNPKTTDWQLSYDGRNKEPITLPAKFPLLLAQGAEGIAVGLSSKVLPHNFNDLCDAAIRYLKGEPFQLYPDFPTGGAIDVSKYNDGQRGGVLKVRAKIDKLDNKTLVISEIPFSKTTGSLIDSITKAVEKGKIKARKVDDVTSANVEILVHLAPGTSSDKTMDALYAFSDCEINISPNCCVIEDNKPKFLTVSDVLRHSVDRTMGLLRRELMIRKGELEEQLFFSSLERIFIEERIYKERKFEQSKSQDEVVAFIYSKLEPFKDQIFTANIDGKGNVEYSFHRDITRDDILKLLEIKMQRILKYNKDKADDLLLKIKAELAEIENDLAHMTDVTINWFEYLKGKYGKMHPRKTEIRNFDTIEVTKVVEANQKLYINRQEGFVGTGLKKDEFVCNCSDLDDIIIFYKDGKFKVTKVADKIFVGKNILHVQVFKKNDKRTIYNCVYRDGKQGDYFIKRFNVTAMTRDKLYDITQGTPGSRIIYFTANPNGEAEIIKVTMEPDLSKKRQSIFLEKDFSEILIKGRAAKGNLLTKRTIRRIGLKSHGHSTLGGRKVWFDPDVNRINYDENGRFLGEFNDDDSILVVLDNGEFYITNFDVNNHYEDNILRLEKWDEHKIWTAILYDADNEGYPYIKRFTMDATKRHQNCLGENPNSKLILLTDTPFPRLKVTYGGVDVIRPAEEIDAEQFIAQKSFKAKGKRLTTWKLESIEELEPTRFPEPPAEDDSDAEDATGDSEGAGKNAEAVENLDPDAGKSEQQVIDELTGQTNLFSEKDFEEDQKDKDWLSKQ
;
A
#
# COMPACT_ATOMS: atom_id res chain seq x y z
N MET A 1 -33.53 -10.73 -52.25
CA MET A 1 -34.86 -11.21 -52.53
C MET A 1 -35.50 -11.30 -51.15
N SER A 2 -36.06 -10.24 -50.61
CA SER A 2 -37.40 -9.65 -50.93
C SER A 2 -38.45 -10.63 -50.50
N ASP A 3 -39.40 -10.37 -49.73
CA ASP A 3 -40.12 -9.22 -49.22
C ASP A 3 -41.08 -9.77 -48.15
N GLU A 4 -41.27 -9.04 -47.08
CA GLU A 4 -42.42 -8.21 -46.74
C GLU A 4 -43.80 -8.87 -46.83
N ILE A 5 -44.60 -8.75 -45.79
CA ILE A 5 -45.90 -8.06 -45.70
C ILE A 5 -46.51 -8.41 -44.35
N LYS A 6 -46.60 -7.52 -43.43
CA LYS A 6 -47.52 -6.52 -42.93
C LYS A 6 -49.02 -6.93 -42.89
N ASP A 7 -49.54 -6.75 -41.69
CA ASP A 7 -50.79 -6.08 -41.29
C ASP A 7 -52.13 -6.77 -41.42
N LYS A 8 -52.87 -6.80 -40.39
CA LYS A 8 -54.01 -6.03 -39.89
C LYS A 8 -55.06 -6.84 -39.12
N ASN A 9 -55.23 -6.41 -37.94
CA ASN A 9 -56.47 -5.99 -37.24
C ASN A 9 -57.85 -6.51 -37.69
N GLU A 10 -58.57 -6.83 -36.69
CA GLU A 10 -59.89 -6.37 -36.21
C GLU A 10 -60.87 -7.50 -35.82
N ILE A 11 -61.15 -7.46 -34.53
CA ILE A 11 -62.42 -7.43 -33.81
C ILE A 11 -63.59 -8.21 -34.48
N ASN A 12 -64.04 -9.24 -33.73
CA ASN A 12 -65.48 -9.36 -33.51
C ASN A 12 -65.79 -10.19 -32.23
N GLU A 13 -66.35 -9.52 -31.25
CA GLU A 13 -67.14 -10.14 -30.19
C GLU A 13 -68.35 -10.87 -30.81
N GLU A 14 -68.69 -11.99 -30.21
CA GLU A 14 -70.01 -12.64 -30.00
C GLU A 14 -69.94 -14.16 -30.32
N ASN A 15 -69.88 -14.89 -29.24
CA ASN A 15 -70.77 -16.00 -28.92
C ASN A 15 -70.14 -16.99 -27.98
N THR A 16 -70.53 -16.86 -26.76
CA THR A 16 -70.37 -17.89 -25.70
C THR A 16 -71.19 -19.11 -26.04
N PRO A 17 -70.67 -20.31 -25.81
CA PRO A 17 -71.41 -21.31 -25.05
C PRO A 17 -70.68 -21.59 -23.73
N GLN A 18 -71.42 -21.41 -22.64
CA GLN A 18 -71.08 -21.94 -21.33
C GLN A 18 -70.95 -23.46 -21.46
N GLU A 19 -69.70 -23.99 -21.42
CA GLU A 19 -69.47 -25.33 -20.99
C GLU A 19 -68.94 -25.30 -19.57
N HIS A 20 -69.77 -25.76 -18.67
CA HIS A 20 -69.44 -26.13 -17.30
C HIS A 20 -68.36 -27.22 -17.37
N SER A 21 -67.11 -26.84 -17.31
CA SER A 21 -66.03 -27.77 -16.89
C SER A 21 -65.97 -27.70 -15.37
N ASP A 22 -66.49 -28.74 -14.73
CA ASP A 22 -66.24 -29.08 -13.33
C ASP A 22 -64.77 -29.30 -13.10
N TYR A 23 -63.94 -28.25 -13.21
CA TYR A 23 -62.58 -28.25 -12.76
C TYR A 23 -62.58 -28.02 -11.25
N LYS A 24 -62.80 -29.07 -10.49
CA LYS A 24 -62.45 -29.08 -9.06
C LYS A 24 -60.92 -29.00 -9.04
N PRO A 25 -60.34 -27.93 -8.46
CA PRO A 25 -58.90 -27.94 -8.21
C PRO A 25 -58.62 -29.09 -7.25
N VAL A 26 -57.89 -30.05 -7.72
CA VAL A 26 -57.41 -31.17 -6.91
C VAL A 26 -56.42 -30.55 -5.94
N ASN A 27 -56.91 -30.11 -4.77
CA ASN A 27 -56.10 -29.80 -3.64
C ASN A 27 -55.50 -31.11 -3.09
N ARG A 28 -54.63 -31.75 -3.87
CA ARG A 28 -53.67 -32.70 -3.37
C ARG A 28 -52.40 -32.00 -3.01
N PHE A 29 -52.46 -31.12 -2.07
CA PHE A 29 -51.28 -30.87 -1.23
C PHE A 29 -51.21 -32.11 -0.30
N ASP A 30 -50.40 -33.08 -0.71
CA ASP A 30 -49.91 -34.11 0.17
C ASP A 30 -49.24 -33.38 1.33
N ALA A 31 -49.82 -33.43 2.53
CA ALA A 31 -49.29 -32.72 3.72
C ALA A 31 -47.85 -33.18 4.05
N SER A 32 -47.44 -34.35 3.52
CA SER A 32 -46.08 -34.89 3.60
C SER A 32 -45.08 -34.10 2.66
N ALA A 33 -45.58 -33.38 1.66
CA ALA A 33 -44.78 -32.62 0.72
C ALA A 33 -44.71 -31.11 1.05
N VAL A 34 -45.39 -30.65 2.09
CA VAL A 34 -45.37 -29.26 2.56
C VAL A 34 -44.16 -29.06 3.48
N HIS A 35 -43.09 -28.49 2.96
CA HIS A 35 -41.93 -28.09 3.77
C HIS A 35 -42.14 -26.66 4.26
N HIS A 36 -42.13 -26.49 5.58
CA HIS A 36 -42.13 -25.16 6.17
C HIS A 36 -40.84 -24.42 5.88
N LEU A 37 -40.93 -23.14 5.50
CA LEU A 37 -39.75 -22.29 5.20
C LEU A 37 -38.76 -22.27 6.37
N SER A 38 -39.23 -22.27 7.61
CA SER A 38 -38.39 -22.40 8.81
C SER A 38 -37.56 -23.68 8.83
N GLY A 39 -38.16 -24.84 8.48
CA GLY A 39 -37.44 -26.10 8.37
C GLY A 39 -36.40 -26.14 7.25
N MET A 40 -36.70 -25.46 6.10
CA MET A 40 -35.73 -25.29 5.03
C MET A 40 -34.52 -24.47 5.47
N TYR A 41 -34.73 -23.37 6.22
CA TYR A 41 -33.62 -22.57 6.76
C TYR A 41 -32.88 -23.31 7.89
N GLN A 42 -33.59 -23.96 8.78
CA GLN A 42 -33.02 -24.62 9.94
C GLN A 42 -32.21 -25.87 9.58
N ASN A 43 -32.62 -26.64 8.57
CA ASN A 43 -31.97 -27.88 8.18
C ASN A 43 -31.15 -27.72 6.89
N TRP A 44 -31.81 -27.49 5.76
CA TRP A 44 -31.14 -27.53 4.46
C TRP A 44 -30.15 -26.40 4.23
N PHE A 45 -30.54 -25.18 4.58
CA PHE A 45 -29.66 -24.02 4.39
C PHE A 45 -28.48 -24.07 5.37
N LEU A 46 -28.71 -24.47 6.61
CA LEU A 46 -27.66 -24.61 7.62
C LEU A 46 -26.68 -25.72 7.23
N ASP A 47 -27.19 -26.89 6.79
CA ASP A 47 -26.35 -27.99 6.32
C ASP A 47 -25.52 -27.57 5.11
N TYR A 48 -26.13 -26.89 4.14
CA TYR A 48 -25.42 -26.37 2.98
C TYR A 48 -24.38 -25.30 3.36
N ALA A 49 -24.75 -24.37 4.24
CA ALA A 49 -23.83 -23.33 4.71
C ALA A 49 -22.63 -23.95 5.45
N SER A 50 -22.88 -24.92 6.33
CA SER A 50 -21.86 -25.66 7.05
C SER A 50 -20.92 -26.41 6.08
N TYR A 51 -21.48 -27.10 5.12
CA TYR A 51 -20.72 -27.78 4.07
C TYR A 51 -19.82 -26.82 3.28
N VAL A 52 -20.35 -25.66 2.84
CA VAL A 52 -19.56 -24.68 2.08
C VAL A 52 -18.43 -24.09 2.94
N ILE A 53 -18.66 -23.89 4.23
CA ILE A 53 -17.65 -23.39 5.17
C ILE A 53 -16.55 -24.44 5.39
N LEU A 54 -16.93 -25.65 5.82
CA LEU A 54 -15.98 -26.68 6.28
C LEU A 54 -15.31 -27.43 5.13
N GLU A 55 -16.06 -27.74 4.06
CA GLU A 55 -15.62 -28.67 3.02
C GLU A 55 -15.28 -28.01 1.68
N ARG A 56 -15.30 -26.64 1.59
CA ARG A 56 -15.05 -25.97 0.30
C ARG A 56 -14.21 -24.70 0.38
N ALA A 57 -14.66 -23.69 1.15
CA ALA A 57 -14.18 -22.32 0.99
C ALA A 57 -13.05 -21.95 1.95
N VAL A 58 -13.08 -22.44 3.18
CA VAL A 58 -12.16 -22.03 4.24
C VAL A 58 -11.04 -23.06 4.40
N PRO A 59 -9.76 -22.64 4.47
CA PRO A 59 -8.63 -23.56 4.66
C PRO A 59 -8.59 -24.09 6.10
N HIS A 60 -8.07 -25.31 6.26
CA HIS A 60 -7.83 -25.91 7.57
C HIS A 60 -6.54 -25.36 8.17
N ILE A 61 -6.51 -25.09 9.48
CA ILE A 61 -5.34 -24.51 10.14
C ILE A 61 -4.13 -25.44 10.12
N GLU A 62 -4.38 -26.75 10.23
CA GLU A 62 -3.35 -27.78 10.35
C GLU A 62 -2.41 -27.88 9.14
N ASP A 63 -2.94 -27.83 7.93
CA ASP A 63 -2.16 -27.96 6.70
C ASP A 63 -2.28 -26.74 5.76
N GLY A 64 -3.12 -25.76 6.14
CA GLY A 64 -3.33 -24.53 5.34
C GLY A 64 -4.06 -24.76 4.02
N LEU A 65 -4.68 -25.92 3.81
CA LEU A 65 -5.26 -26.33 2.54
C LEU A 65 -6.78 -26.39 2.60
N LYS A 66 -7.40 -26.08 1.47
CA LYS A 66 -8.81 -26.41 1.23
C LYS A 66 -8.93 -27.91 0.89
N PRO A 67 -10.09 -28.55 1.11
CA PRO A 67 -10.28 -29.97 0.80
C PRO A 67 -9.88 -30.37 -0.63
N VAL A 68 -10.24 -29.57 -1.64
CA VAL A 68 -9.86 -29.82 -3.03
C VAL A 68 -8.34 -29.83 -3.22
N GLN A 69 -7.62 -28.89 -2.60
CA GLN A 69 -6.16 -28.80 -2.71
C GLN A 69 -5.47 -29.99 -2.05
N ARG A 70 -5.96 -30.39 -0.86
CA ARG A 70 -5.47 -31.57 -0.15
C ARG A 70 -5.66 -32.83 -0.96
N ARG A 71 -6.83 -33.02 -1.58
CA ARG A 71 -7.15 -34.16 -2.44
C ARG A 71 -6.31 -34.20 -3.71
N ILE A 72 -6.00 -33.05 -4.31
CA ILE A 72 -5.07 -32.95 -5.45
C ILE A 72 -3.68 -33.40 -5.03
N LEU A 73 -3.12 -32.88 -3.94
CA LEU A 73 -1.78 -33.28 -3.47
C LEU A 73 -1.74 -34.77 -3.10
N HIS A 74 -2.77 -35.29 -2.46
CA HIS A 74 -2.90 -36.71 -2.17
C HIS A 74 -2.91 -37.57 -3.45
N SER A 75 -3.68 -37.16 -4.46
CA SER A 75 -3.72 -37.84 -5.76
C SER A 75 -2.36 -37.80 -6.45
N MET A 76 -1.70 -36.65 -6.48
CA MET A 76 -0.36 -36.49 -7.04
C MET A 76 0.66 -37.40 -6.32
N LYS A 77 0.58 -37.50 -4.99
CA LYS A 77 1.47 -38.40 -4.22
C LYS A 77 1.23 -39.89 -4.52
N ARG A 78 -0.01 -40.29 -4.73
CA ARG A 78 -0.32 -41.67 -5.13
C ARG A 78 0.17 -42.04 -6.55
N MET A 79 0.26 -41.05 -7.42
CA MET A 79 0.75 -41.18 -8.80
C MET A 79 2.25 -40.88 -8.93
N ASP A 80 2.92 -40.50 -7.85
CA ASP A 80 4.30 -39.98 -7.87
C ASP A 80 5.31 -41.12 -8.21
N ASP A 81 5.87 -41.00 -9.41
CA ASP A 81 6.99 -41.81 -9.91
C ASP A 81 8.22 -40.94 -10.26
N GLY A 82 8.22 -39.65 -9.83
CA GLY A 82 9.27 -38.65 -10.10
C GLY A 82 9.16 -37.98 -11.46
N ARG A 83 8.25 -38.42 -12.35
CA ARG A 83 8.05 -37.81 -13.68
C ARG A 83 6.88 -36.84 -13.69
N TYR A 84 6.83 -36.00 -14.71
CA TYR A 84 5.68 -35.15 -14.95
C TYR A 84 4.47 -35.97 -15.43
N ASN A 85 3.31 -35.66 -14.89
CA ASN A 85 2.02 -36.23 -15.26
C ASN A 85 1.14 -35.18 -15.94
N LYS A 86 0.37 -35.57 -16.97
CA LYS A 86 -0.64 -34.68 -17.56
C LYS A 86 -1.63 -34.21 -16.49
N VAL A 87 -1.93 -32.90 -16.48
CA VAL A 87 -2.93 -32.36 -15.56
C VAL A 87 -4.28 -33.04 -15.70
N ALA A 88 -4.68 -33.43 -16.91
CA ALA A 88 -5.90 -34.21 -17.15
C ALA A 88 -5.91 -35.53 -16.38
N ASN A 89 -4.78 -36.25 -16.29
CA ASN A 89 -4.67 -37.49 -15.54
C ASN A 89 -4.76 -37.26 -14.02
N ILE A 90 -4.12 -36.20 -13.53
CA ILE A 90 -4.19 -35.81 -12.11
C ILE A 90 -5.62 -35.43 -11.74
N VAL A 91 -6.32 -34.64 -12.57
CA VAL A 91 -7.72 -34.28 -12.38
C VAL A 91 -8.60 -35.55 -12.32
N GLY A 92 -8.47 -36.44 -13.31
CA GLY A 92 -9.22 -37.70 -13.36
C GLY A 92 -8.97 -38.59 -12.13
N HIS A 93 -7.71 -38.67 -11.66
CA HIS A 93 -7.38 -39.44 -10.44
C HIS A 93 -7.96 -38.78 -9.18
N THR A 94 -7.99 -37.43 -9.13
CA THR A 94 -8.52 -36.67 -7.98
C THR A 94 -10.03 -36.86 -7.83
N MET A 95 -10.76 -37.10 -8.90
CA MET A 95 -12.22 -37.35 -8.87
C MET A 95 -12.61 -38.58 -8.03
N GLN A 96 -11.67 -39.50 -7.74
CA GLN A 96 -11.88 -40.61 -6.79
C GLN A 96 -12.09 -40.15 -5.36
N PHE A 97 -11.66 -38.93 -5.03
CA PHE A 97 -11.72 -38.34 -3.70
C PHE A 97 -12.62 -37.10 -3.63
N HIS A 98 -12.80 -36.39 -4.75
CA HIS A 98 -13.50 -35.12 -4.79
C HIS A 98 -14.79 -35.19 -5.62
N PRO A 99 -15.99 -35.11 -4.98
CA PRO A 99 -17.29 -35.36 -5.64
C PRO A 99 -17.79 -34.12 -6.40
N HIS A 100 -16.91 -33.41 -7.11
CA HIS A 100 -17.24 -32.20 -7.90
C HIS A 100 -16.65 -32.29 -9.30
N GLY A 101 -17.12 -31.42 -10.20
CA GLY A 101 -16.71 -31.41 -11.60
C GLY A 101 -15.20 -31.21 -11.81
N ASP A 102 -14.68 -31.85 -12.86
CA ASP A 102 -13.28 -31.83 -13.28
C ASP A 102 -12.71 -30.42 -13.49
N ALA A 103 -13.53 -29.49 -13.99
CA ALA A 103 -13.13 -28.10 -14.17
C ALA A 103 -12.68 -27.43 -12.85
N SER A 104 -13.42 -27.64 -11.76
CA SER A 104 -13.07 -27.05 -10.45
C SER A 104 -11.75 -27.61 -9.89
N ILE A 105 -11.46 -28.89 -10.15
CA ILE A 105 -10.20 -29.54 -9.78
C ILE A 105 -9.06 -28.96 -10.63
N GLY A 106 -9.29 -28.83 -11.95
CA GLY A 106 -8.33 -28.27 -12.89
C GLY A 106 -7.94 -26.83 -12.52
N ASP A 107 -8.92 -25.98 -12.25
CA ASP A 107 -8.70 -24.58 -11.85
C ASP A 107 -7.93 -24.49 -10.53
N ALA A 108 -8.27 -25.33 -9.54
CA ALA A 108 -7.55 -25.39 -8.27
C ALA A 108 -6.09 -25.83 -8.46
N LEU A 109 -5.85 -26.84 -9.31
CA LEU A 109 -4.50 -27.31 -9.62
C LEU A 109 -3.68 -26.23 -10.34
N VAL A 110 -4.27 -25.51 -11.30
CA VAL A 110 -3.61 -24.39 -11.98
C VAL A 110 -3.23 -23.28 -10.98
N GLN A 111 -4.15 -22.89 -10.10
CA GLN A 111 -3.86 -21.89 -9.07
C GLN A 111 -2.74 -22.33 -8.11
N MET A 112 -2.69 -23.61 -7.75
CA MET A 112 -1.60 -24.15 -6.92
C MET A 112 -0.25 -24.15 -7.67
N GLY A 113 -0.25 -24.51 -8.95
CA GLY A 113 0.94 -24.50 -9.79
C GLY A 113 1.52 -23.10 -10.02
N GLN A 114 0.65 -22.09 -10.18
CA GLN A 114 1.06 -20.70 -10.35
C GLN A 114 1.73 -20.07 -9.09
N LYS A 115 1.59 -20.72 -7.92
CA LYS A 115 2.25 -20.27 -6.67
C LYS A 115 3.70 -20.75 -6.53
N ASP A 116 4.15 -21.63 -7.42
CA ASP A 116 5.54 -22.11 -7.57
C ASP A 116 6.20 -22.57 -6.26
N LEU A 117 5.46 -23.31 -5.43
CA LEU A 117 5.96 -23.84 -4.16
C LEU A 117 5.80 -25.36 -4.04
N LEU A 118 4.56 -25.86 -4.18
CA LEU A 118 4.24 -27.28 -3.95
C LEU A 118 4.29 -28.13 -5.22
N ILE A 119 4.21 -27.50 -6.38
CA ILE A 119 4.03 -28.18 -7.68
C ILE A 119 5.03 -27.59 -8.67
N ASP A 120 5.86 -28.47 -9.25
CA ASP A 120 6.66 -28.15 -10.43
C ASP A 120 5.76 -28.25 -11.66
N THR A 121 5.79 -27.22 -12.49
CA THR A 121 4.92 -27.06 -13.66
C THR A 121 5.70 -27.17 -14.97
N GLN A 122 5.05 -27.74 -16.02
CA GLN A 122 5.60 -27.79 -17.37
C GLN A 122 4.51 -27.45 -18.39
N GLY A 123 4.85 -26.57 -19.35
CA GLY A 123 3.90 -26.05 -20.34
C GLY A 123 3.38 -24.67 -19.99
N ASN A 124 2.31 -24.25 -20.65
CA ASN A 124 1.71 -22.92 -20.43
C ASN A 124 0.65 -22.99 -19.31
N TRP A 125 1.03 -22.55 -18.11
CA TRP A 125 0.18 -22.47 -16.92
C TRP A 125 -0.52 -21.12 -16.75
N GLY A 126 -0.53 -20.28 -17.80
CA GLY A 126 -1.03 -18.91 -17.73
C GLY A 126 -0.01 -17.96 -17.13
N ASN A 127 -0.42 -16.71 -16.96
CA ASN A 127 0.42 -15.68 -16.37
C ASN A 127 -0.39 -14.83 -15.39
N ILE A 128 0.02 -14.78 -14.14
CA ILE A 128 -0.66 -14.00 -13.07
C ILE A 128 -0.52 -12.49 -13.29
N LEU A 129 0.49 -12.05 -14.06
CA LEU A 129 0.74 -10.63 -14.32
C LEU A 129 -0.14 -10.12 -15.47
N THR A 130 -0.24 -10.86 -16.57
CA THR A 130 -1.06 -10.48 -17.71
C THR A 130 -2.51 -10.92 -17.58
N GLY A 131 -2.77 -11.95 -16.76
CA GLY A 131 -4.09 -12.57 -16.62
C GLY A 131 -4.39 -13.62 -17.69
N ASP A 132 -3.38 -14.03 -18.46
CA ASP A 132 -3.53 -15.08 -19.45
C ASP A 132 -3.91 -16.40 -18.79
N ARG A 133 -4.82 -17.12 -19.43
CA ARG A 133 -5.31 -18.40 -18.93
C ARG A 133 -4.31 -19.52 -19.24
N ALA A 134 -4.29 -20.53 -18.36
CA ALA A 134 -3.56 -21.75 -18.60
C ALA A 134 -4.09 -22.48 -19.86
N ALA A 135 -3.21 -23.21 -20.52
CA ALA A 135 -3.60 -24.12 -21.59
C ALA A 135 -4.51 -25.24 -21.04
N ALA A 136 -5.24 -25.93 -21.93
CA ALA A 136 -6.12 -27.01 -21.53
C ALA A 136 -5.36 -28.13 -20.81
N PRO A 137 -5.96 -28.82 -19.80
CA PRO A 137 -5.33 -29.82 -18.95
C PRO A 137 -4.59 -30.97 -19.68
N ARG A 138 -4.96 -31.23 -20.92
CA ARG A 138 -4.30 -32.26 -21.77
C ARG A 138 -2.93 -31.86 -22.29
N TYR A 139 -2.60 -30.55 -22.25
CA TYR A 139 -1.32 -30.05 -22.79
C TYR A 139 -0.29 -29.73 -21.71
N ILE A 140 -0.73 -29.39 -20.51
CA ILE A 140 0.14 -29.01 -19.40
C ILE A 140 0.40 -30.22 -18.49
N GLU A 141 1.55 -30.18 -17.81
CA GLU A 141 2.02 -31.26 -16.95
C GLU A 141 2.48 -30.75 -15.60
N ALA A 142 2.33 -31.59 -14.58
CA ALA A 142 2.71 -31.27 -13.21
C ALA A 142 3.34 -32.47 -12.51
N ARG A 143 4.18 -32.20 -11.53
CA ARG A 143 4.65 -33.15 -10.52
C ARG A 143 4.80 -32.45 -9.18
N LEU A 144 4.93 -33.22 -8.11
CA LEU A 144 5.23 -32.65 -6.79
C LEU A 144 6.65 -32.05 -6.78
N SER A 145 6.80 -30.89 -6.19
CA SER A 145 8.11 -30.26 -5.98
C SER A 145 8.90 -31.05 -4.92
N LYS A 146 10.22 -30.87 -4.91
CA LYS A 146 11.07 -31.45 -3.87
C LYS A 146 10.70 -30.91 -2.49
N PHE A 147 10.33 -29.65 -2.42
CA PHE A 147 9.83 -29.04 -1.18
C PHE A 147 8.56 -29.71 -0.69
N ALA A 148 7.58 -29.96 -1.56
CA ALA A 148 6.37 -30.67 -1.18
C ALA A 148 6.65 -32.08 -0.65
N LEU A 149 7.56 -32.82 -1.29
CA LEU A 149 7.94 -34.16 -0.86
C LEU A 149 8.63 -34.20 0.51
N ASP A 150 9.45 -33.20 0.83
CA ASP A 150 10.15 -33.09 2.10
C ASP A 150 9.22 -32.67 3.26
N VAL A 151 8.23 -31.80 2.96
CA VAL A 151 7.50 -31.05 3.98
C VAL A 151 6.10 -31.57 4.24
N VAL A 152 5.41 -32.08 3.18
CA VAL A 152 3.95 -32.27 3.23
C VAL A 152 3.56 -33.72 3.51
N PHE A 153 4.41 -34.69 3.17
CA PHE A 153 4.03 -36.13 3.15
C PHE A 153 4.81 -36.98 4.15
N ASN A 154 4.11 -37.64 5.04
CA ASN A 154 4.60 -38.75 5.82
C ASN A 154 3.43 -39.69 6.15
N PRO A 155 3.34 -40.90 5.50
CA PRO A 155 2.21 -41.83 5.72
C PRO A 155 2.06 -42.28 7.16
N LYS A 156 3.17 -42.32 7.94
CA LYS A 156 3.19 -42.81 9.32
C LYS A 156 2.58 -41.82 10.31
N THR A 157 2.64 -40.52 9.98
CA THR A 157 2.09 -39.42 10.82
C THR A 157 0.79 -38.86 10.27
N THR A 158 0.29 -39.35 9.13
CA THR A 158 -0.97 -38.95 8.53
C THR A 158 -2.12 -39.68 9.19
N ASP A 159 -3.18 -38.93 9.54
CA ASP A 159 -4.44 -39.52 10.01
C ASP A 159 -5.40 -39.65 8.81
N TRP A 160 -5.98 -40.85 8.67
CA TRP A 160 -6.71 -41.27 7.47
C TRP A 160 -8.21 -41.41 7.72
N GLN A 161 -9.01 -40.99 6.73
CA GLN A 161 -10.46 -41.23 6.69
C GLN A 161 -10.86 -41.94 5.38
N LEU A 162 -12.09 -42.41 5.30
CA LEU A 162 -12.64 -42.92 4.05
C LEU A 162 -13.03 -41.80 3.12
N SER A 163 -12.84 -41.98 1.81
CA SER A 163 -13.34 -41.09 0.77
C SER A 163 -14.89 -41.03 0.79
N TYR A 164 -15.47 -40.08 0.13
CA TYR A 164 -16.91 -39.82 0.07
C TYR A 164 -17.71 -41.06 -0.38
N ASP A 165 -17.13 -41.97 -1.17
CA ASP A 165 -17.72 -43.18 -1.67
C ASP A 165 -17.35 -44.42 -0.84
N GLY A 166 -16.56 -44.28 0.21
CA GLY A 166 -16.10 -45.34 1.12
C GLY A 166 -15.09 -46.33 0.52
N ARG A 167 -14.65 -46.15 -0.73
CA ARG A 167 -13.78 -47.10 -1.45
C ARG A 167 -12.30 -46.86 -1.21
N ASN A 168 -11.91 -45.63 -0.98
CA ASN A 168 -10.52 -45.23 -0.82
C ASN A 168 -10.28 -44.59 0.56
N LYS A 169 -9.00 -44.48 0.94
CA LYS A 169 -8.58 -43.68 2.10
C LYS A 169 -8.01 -42.36 1.62
N GLU A 170 -8.40 -41.25 2.26
CA GLU A 170 -7.85 -39.94 2.05
C GLU A 170 -7.37 -39.33 3.39
N PRO A 171 -6.38 -38.42 3.38
CA PRO A 171 -5.92 -37.78 4.62
C PRO A 171 -6.98 -36.82 5.16
N ILE A 172 -7.20 -36.81 6.48
CA ILE A 172 -8.01 -35.80 7.16
C ILE A 172 -7.33 -34.47 6.98
N THR A 173 -6.04 -34.35 7.36
CA THR A 173 -5.12 -33.27 7.08
C THR A 173 -3.77 -33.83 6.69
N LEU A 174 -3.00 -33.13 5.89
CA LEU A 174 -1.64 -33.51 5.58
C LEU A 174 -0.69 -33.09 6.73
N PRO A 175 0.34 -33.91 7.04
CA PRO A 175 1.32 -33.62 8.09
C PRO A 175 2.34 -32.57 7.60
N ALA A 176 1.87 -31.37 7.32
CA ALA A 176 2.70 -30.27 6.80
C ALA A 176 3.60 -29.69 7.90
N LYS A 177 4.93 -29.74 7.68
CA LYS A 177 5.96 -29.25 8.61
C LYS A 177 6.49 -27.88 8.17
N PHE A 178 5.58 -26.98 7.81
CA PHE A 178 5.86 -25.59 7.36
C PHE A 178 4.55 -24.78 7.35
N PRO A 179 4.56 -23.46 7.62
CA PRO A 179 3.36 -22.62 7.62
C PRO A 179 2.82 -22.35 6.20
N LEU A 180 2.29 -23.40 5.56
CA LEU A 180 1.82 -23.37 4.17
C LEU A 180 0.71 -22.36 3.93
N LEU A 181 -0.20 -22.17 4.90
CA LEU A 181 -1.27 -21.18 4.78
C LEU A 181 -0.73 -19.78 4.56
N LEU A 182 0.28 -19.40 5.34
CA LEU A 182 0.90 -18.08 5.24
C LEU A 182 1.79 -17.94 4.00
N ALA A 183 2.49 -19.02 3.61
CA ALA A 183 3.35 -19.00 2.42
C ALA A 183 2.55 -18.85 1.13
N GLN A 184 1.42 -19.56 1.01
CA GLN A 184 0.61 -19.55 -0.21
C GLN A 184 -0.51 -18.52 -0.20
N GLY A 185 -0.92 -18.07 0.98
CA GLY A 185 -2.16 -17.33 1.13
C GLY A 185 -3.39 -18.15 0.75
N ALA A 186 -4.55 -17.70 1.16
CA ALA A 186 -5.83 -18.32 0.80
C ALA A 186 -6.92 -17.26 0.68
N GLU A 187 -7.77 -17.41 -0.34
CA GLU A 187 -8.96 -16.59 -0.50
C GLU A 187 -10.17 -17.49 -0.73
N GLY A 188 -11.25 -17.27 0.01
CA GLY A 188 -12.47 -18.04 -0.12
C GLY A 188 -13.69 -17.30 0.39
N ILE A 189 -14.79 -17.48 -0.32
CA ILE A 189 -16.08 -16.88 0.02
C ILE A 189 -17.02 -18.03 0.38
N ALA A 190 -17.50 -18.05 1.60
CA ALA A 190 -18.49 -18.99 2.11
C ALA A 190 -19.82 -18.30 2.41
N VAL A 191 -20.75 -19.04 2.97
CA VAL A 191 -22.05 -18.47 3.40
C VAL A 191 -21.86 -17.73 4.74
N GLY A 192 -22.03 -16.41 4.73
CA GLY A 192 -21.86 -15.56 5.91
C GLY A 192 -20.41 -15.33 6.36
N LEU A 193 -19.44 -15.99 5.77
CA LEU A 193 -18.04 -15.93 6.10
C LEU A 193 -17.16 -15.76 4.85
N SER A 194 -16.02 -15.11 5.02
CA SER A 194 -14.96 -15.08 4.01
C SER A 194 -13.61 -15.30 4.67
N SER A 195 -12.66 -15.87 3.94
CA SER A 195 -11.27 -15.95 4.33
C SER A 195 -10.43 -15.23 3.30
N LYS A 196 -9.52 -14.35 3.74
CA LYS A 196 -8.54 -13.66 2.90
C LYS A 196 -7.22 -13.58 3.65
N VAL A 197 -6.43 -14.64 3.55
CA VAL A 197 -5.07 -14.73 4.09
C VAL A 197 -4.11 -14.35 2.99
N LEU A 198 -3.30 -13.32 3.22
CA LEU A 198 -2.33 -12.84 2.22
C LEU A 198 -1.07 -13.71 2.25
N PRO A 199 -0.38 -13.88 1.12
CA PRO A 199 0.87 -14.63 1.07
C PRO A 199 2.01 -13.86 1.75
N HIS A 200 2.95 -14.59 2.36
CA HIS A 200 4.13 -14.08 3.05
C HIS A 200 5.40 -14.71 2.48
N ASN A 201 6.52 -14.02 2.64
CA ASN A 201 7.80 -14.48 2.14
C ASN A 201 8.28 -15.76 2.85
N PHE A 202 8.84 -16.68 2.09
CA PHE A 202 9.36 -17.96 2.59
C PHE A 202 10.44 -17.80 3.66
N ASN A 203 11.41 -16.91 3.42
CA ASN A 203 12.50 -16.66 4.34
C ASN A 203 12.03 -15.97 5.63
N ASP A 204 11.12 -15.00 5.50
CA ASP A 204 10.55 -14.28 6.65
C ASP A 204 9.76 -15.24 7.55
N LEU A 205 9.06 -16.23 6.95
CA LEU A 205 8.35 -17.26 7.70
C LEU A 205 9.32 -18.18 8.47
N CYS A 206 10.44 -18.60 7.86
CA CYS A 206 11.47 -19.37 8.55
C CYS A 206 12.09 -18.57 9.70
N ASP A 207 12.44 -17.30 9.47
CA ASP A 207 13.04 -16.43 10.47
C ASP A 207 12.09 -16.16 11.64
N ALA A 208 10.81 -15.89 11.33
CA ALA A 208 9.79 -15.69 12.36
C ALA A 208 9.56 -16.97 13.20
N ALA A 209 9.57 -18.16 12.55
CA ALA A 209 9.45 -19.45 13.23
C ALA A 209 10.63 -19.67 14.20
N ILE A 210 11.86 -19.42 13.76
CA ILE A 210 13.06 -19.52 14.59
C ILE A 210 13.02 -18.53 15.75
N ARG A 211 12.63 -17.28 15.53
CA ARG A 211 12.47 -16.29 16.59
C ARG A 211 11.44 -16.70 17.62
N TYR A 212 10.28 -17.19 17.15
CA TYR A 212 9.22 -17.69 18.05
C TYR A 212 9.75 -18.81 18.97
N LEU A 213 10.47 -19.80 18.40
CA LEU A 213 11.06 -20.93 19.16
C LEU A 213 12.10 -20.46 20.17
N LYS A 214 12.82 -19.37 19.88
CA LYS A 214 13.78 -18.72 20.81
C LYS A 214 13.12 -17.82 21.84
N GLY A 215 11.79 -17.61 21.77
CA GLY A 215 11.06 -16.67 22.63
C GLY A 215 11.29 -15.20 22.29
N GLU A 216 11.77 -14.90 21.07
CA GLU A 216 12.02 -13.53 20.60
C GLU A 216 10.77 -12.97 19.89
N PRO A 217 10.56 -11.63 19.93
CA PRO A 217 9.47 -11.01 19.19
C PRO A 217 9.70 -11.09 17.68
N PHE A 218 8.62 -11.26 16.92
CA PHE A 218 8.65 -11.28 15.47
C PHE A 218 7.49 -10.48 14.90
N GLN A 219 7.63 -10.03 13.66
CA GLN A 219 6.58 -9.39 12.86
C GLN A 219 6.60 -9.97 11.44
N LEU A 220 5.44 -10.18 10.88
CA LEU A 220 5.24 -10.71 9.53
C LEU A 220 4.41 -9.75 8.70
N TYR A 221 4.89 -9.47 7.50
CA TYR A 221 4.18 -8.65 6.53
C TYR A 221 4.04 -9.40 5.22
N PRO A 222 2.93 -9.19 4.50
CA PRO A 222 2.71 -9.84 3.21
C PRO A 222 3.83 -9.59 2.20
N ASP A 223 4.02 -10.57 1.33
CA ASP A 223 4.91 -10.50 0.18
C ASP A 223 4.17 -11.02 -1.05
N PHE A 224 4.10 -10.21 -2.09
CA PHE A 224 3.28 -10.51 -3.27
C PHE A 224 4.15 -10.94 -4.46
N PRO A 225 3.72 -11.96 -5.21
CA PRO A 225 4.44 -12.41 -6.40
C PRO A 225 4.54 -11.34 -7.49
N THR A 226 3.64 -10.36 -7.48
CA THR A 226 3.59 -9.22 -8.42
C THR A 226 4.52 -8.06 -8.06
N GLY A 227 5.18 -8.11 -6.89
CA GLY A 227 6.01 -7.01 -6.38
C GLY A 227 5.17 -5.83 -5.86
N GLY A 228 5.63 -4.62 -6.17
CA GLY A 228 5.03 -3.37 -5.72
C GLY A 228 5.48 -2.94 -4.32
N ALA A 229 4.88 -1.88 -3.83
CA ALA A 229 5.13 -1.36 -2.48
C ALA A 229 3.88 -1.51 -1.60
N ILE A 230 4.09 -1.69 -0.29
CA ILE A 230 3.02 -1.81 0.70
C ILE A 230 3.19 -0.84 1.87
N ASP A 231 2.09 -0.22 2.28
CA ASP A 231 1.99 0.50 3.54
C ASP A 231 1.26 -0.37 4.56
N VAL A 232 2.00 -0.75 5.61
CA VAL A 232 1.57 -1.69 6.64
C VAL A 232 1.08 -1.00 7.93
N SER A 233 1.02 0.34 7.96
CA SER A 233 0.68 1.14 9.15
C SER A 233 -0.67 0.77 9.77
N LYS A 234 -1.61 0.26 8.95
CA LYS A 234 -2.96 -0.16 9.37
C LYS A 234 -3.22 -1.66 9.15
N TYR A 235 -2.18 -2.46 8.99
CA TYR A 235 -2.29 -3.90 8.67
C TYR A 235 -2.95 -4.72 9.78
N ASN A 236 -2.72 -4.35 11.04
CA ASN A 236 -3.29 -4.99 12.24
C ASN A 236 -3.12 -6.52 12.24
N ASP A 237 -1.90 -7.01 11.96
CA ASP A 237 -1.53 -8.44 11.95
C ASP A 237 -2.54 -9.34 11.19
N GLY A 238 -3.10 -8.82 10.09
CA GLY A 238 -4.02 -9.58 9.24
C GLY A 238 -5.42 -9.80 9.79
N GLN A 239 -5.80 -9.15 10.90
CA GLN A 239 -7.14 -9.22 11.46
C GLN A 239 -8.18 -8.50 10.62
N ARG A 240 -9.44 -8.91 10.80
CA ARG A 240 -10.60 -8.22 10.22
C ARG A 240 -10.63 -6.75 10.68
N GLY A 241 -10.79 -5.83 9.72
CA GLY A 241 -10.74 -4.39 9.96
C GLY A 241 -9.36 -3.78 9.68
N GLY A 242 -8.30 -4.59 9.59
CA GLY A 242 -7.01 -4.14 9.09
C GLY A 242 -7.09 -3.74 7.60
N VAL A 243 -6.25 -2.81 7.18
CA VAL A 243 -6.15 -2.35 5.79
C VAL A 243 -4.68 -2.27 5.39
N LEU A 244 -4.36 -2.88 4.27
CA LEU A 244 -3.07 -2.80 3.63
C LEU A 244 -3.22 -1.98 2.36
N LYS A 245 -2.44 -0.91 2.19
CA LYS A 245 -2.38 -0.19 0.92
C LYS A 245 -1.27 -0.79 0.07
N VAL A 246 -1.57 -1.02 -1.20
CA VAL A 246 -0.62 -1.58 -2.17
C VAL A 246 -0.52 -0.63 -3.34
N ARG A 247 0.70 -0.22 -3.68
CA ARG A 247 1.02 0.64 -4.83
C ARG A 247 1.80 -0.11 -5.89
N ALA A 248 1.50 0.20 -7.13
CA ALA A 248 2.34 -0.11 -8.28
C ALA A 248 3.70 0.60 -8.14
N LYS A 249 4.74 0.01 -8.70
CA LYS A 249 6.02 0.70 -8.85
C LYS A 249 6.02 1.49 -10.14
N ILE A 250 6.08 2.80 -10.00
CA ILE A 250 6.05 3.76 -11.11
C ILE A 250 7.32 4.58 -11.06
N ASP A 251 8.08 4.55 -12.16
CA ASP A 251 9.32 5.29 -12.32
C ASP A 251 9.21 6.26 -13.51
N LYS A 252 10.00 7.33 -13.47
CA LYS A 252 10.09 8.28 -14.56
C LYS A 252 11.13 7.79 -15.56
N LEU A 253 10.69 7.44 -16.77
CA LEU A 253 11.59 7.04 -17.85
C LEU A 253 12.22 8.28 -18.50
N ASP A 254 11.41 9.27 -18.81
CA ASP A 254 11.77 10.59 -19.32
C ASP A 254 10.71 11.64 -18.90
N ASN A 255 10.91 12.92 -19.28
CA ASN A 255 9.99 14.01 -18.95
C ASN A 255 8.57 13.86 -19.54
N LYS A 256 8.36 12.89 -20.43
CA LYS A 256 7.10 12.68 -21.16
C LYS A 256 6.53 11.28 -20.99
N THR A 257 7.27 10.38 -20.33
CA THR A 257 6.90 8.97 -20.22
C THR A 257 7.15 8.45 -18.80
N LEU A 258 6.13 7.89 -18.18
CA LEU A 258 6.23 7.11 -16.94
C LEU A 258 6.21 5.63 -17.31
N VAL A 259 6.95 4.81 -16.55
CA VAL A 259 6.96 3.35 -16.69
C VAL A 259 6.44 2.71 -15.41
N ILE A 260 5.51 1.76 -15.55
CA ILE A 260 5.02 0.93 -14.46
C ILE A 260 5.71 -0.43 -14.61
N SER A 261 6.58 -0.76 -13.65
CA SER A 261 7.40 -1.98 -13.66
C SER A 261 6.87 -3.09 -12.77
N GLU A 262 6.02 -2.77 -11.80
CA GLU A 262 5.37 -3.74 -10.90
C GLU A 262 3.92 -3.31 -10.66
N ILE A 263 3.02 -4.29 -10.59
CA ILE A 263 1.57 -4.05 -10.45
C ILE A 263 1.06 -4.44 -9.06
N PRO A 264 -0.02 -3.81 -8.56
CA PRO A 264 -0.61 -4.18 -7.30
C PRO A 264 -1.15 -5.62 -7.29
N PHE A 265 -1.03 -6.29 -6.16
CA PHE A 265 -1.55 -7.65 -5.98
C PHE A 265 -3.04 -7.75 -6.37
N SER A 266 -3.42 -8.84 -7.01
CA SER A 266 -4.76 -9.11 -7.57
C SER A 266 -5.16 -8.26 -8.79
N LYS A 267 -4.25 -7.48 -9.36
CA LYS A 267 -4.45 -6.78 -10.63
C LYS A 267 -3.62 -7.43 -11.73
N THR A 268 -4.07 -7.28 -12.97
CA THR A 268 -3.34 -7.69 -14.17
C THR A 268 -2.98 -6.46 -14.98
N THR A 269 -2.00 -6.56 -15.90
CA THR A 269 -1.61 -5.44 -16.78
C THR A 269 -2.82 -4.90 -17.52
N GLY A 270 -3.64 -5.78 -18.12
CA GLY A 270 -4.86 -5.37 -18.82
C GLY A 270 -5.87 -4.64 -17.93
N SER A 271 -6.15 -5.16 -16.72
CA SER A 271 -7.10 -4.52 -15.80
C SER A 271 -6.60 -3.17 -15.29
N LEU A 272 -5.27 -3.02 -15.12
CA LEU A 272 -4.65 -1.77 -14.71
C LEU A 272 -4.73 -0.73 -15.82
N ILE A 273 -4.41 -1.10 -17.05
CA ILE A 273 -4.52 -0.25 -18.25
C ILE A 273 -5.96 0.22 -18.45
N ASP A 274 -6.93 -0.68 -18.30
CA ASP A 274 -8.35 -0.32 -18.36
C ASP A 274 -8.75 0.71 -17.30
N SER A 275 -8.22 0.57 -16.08
CA SER A 275 -8.46 1.51 -14.99
C SER A 275 -7.86 2.88 -15.30
N ILE A 276 -6.62 2.92 -15.78
CA ILE A 276 -5.92 4.15 -16.20
C ILE A 276 -6.66 4.82 -17.34
N THR A 277 -7.05 4.06 -18.39
CA THR A 277 -7.77 4.57 -19.55
C THR A 277 -9.11 5.20 -19.16
N LYS A 278 -9.88 4.54 -18.28
CA LYS A 278 -11.12 5.11 -17.74
C LYS A 278 -10.89 6.41 -16.97
N ALA A 279 -9.77 6.54 -16.25
CA ALA A 279 -9.42 7.78 -15.55
C ALA A 279 -9.00 8.89 -16.52
N VAL A 280 -8.31 8.54 -17.62
CA VAL A 280 -7.95 9.46 -18.71
C VAL A 280 -9.21 9.94 -19.44
N GLU A 281 -10.14 9.06 -19.81
CA GLU A 281 -11.41 9.42 -20.45
C GLU A 281 -12.27 10.36 -19.59
N LYS A 282 -12.23 10.17 -18.27
CA LYS A 282 -12.88 11.07 -17.31
C LYS A 282 -12.12 12.38 -17.10
N GLY A 283 -10.97 12.56 -17.76
CA GLY A 283 -10.14 13.76 -17.64
C GLY A 283 -9.45 13.93 -16.28
N LYS A 284 -9.34 12.87 -15.48
CA LYS A 284 -8.67 12.88 -14.18
C LYS A 284 -7.17 12.69 -14.28
N ILE A 285 -6.71 12.02 -15.34
CA ILE A 285 -5.31 11.81 -15.68
C ILE A 285 -5.07 12.37 -17.07
N LYS A 286 -3.99 13.13 -17.25
CA LYS A 286 -3.59 13.68 -18.54
C LYS A 286 -2.53 12.81 -19.20
N ALA A 287 -2.92 11.68 -19.72
CA ALA A 287 -2.09 10.86 -20.58
C ALA A 287 -2.57 10.92 -22.03
N ARG A 288 -1.63 10.89 -22.96
CA ARG A 288 -1.90 10.82 -24.40
C ARG A 288 -2.17 9.39 -24.85
N LYS A 289 -1.41 8.44 -24.32
CA LYS A 289 -1.43 7.03 -24.70
C LYS A 289 -0.91 6.16 -23.56
N VAL A 290 -1.39 4.93 -23.46
CA VAL A 290 -0.86 3.90 -22.57
C VAL A 290 -0.51 2.69 -23.43
N ASP A 291 0.73 2.21 -23.36
CA ASP A 291 1.22 1.07 -24.14
C ASP A 291 1.62 -0.06 -23.18
N ASP A 292 1.20 -1.27 -23.48
CA ASP A 292 1.65 -2.48 -22.82
C ASP A 292 2.78 -3.11 -23.64
N VAL A 293 4.00 -3.08 -23.10
CA VAL A 293 5.17 -3.71 -23.69
C VAL A 293 5.71 -4.85 -22.81
N THR A 294 4.84 -5.33 -21.91
CA THR A 294 5.12 -6.42 -20.97
C THR A 294 5.58 -7.68 -21.70
N SER A 295 6.72 -8.21 -21.26
CA SER A 295 7.27 -9.47 -21.76
C SER A 295 7.52 -10.45 -20.60
N ALA A 296 8.75 -10.72 -20.22
CA ALA A 296 9.08 -11.48 -19.02
C ALA A 296 8.81 -10.69 -17.74
N ASN A 297 8.98 -9.36 -17.79
CA ASN A 297 8.69 -8.44 -16.72
C ASN A 297 7.56 -7.50 -17.15
N VAL A 298 6.85 -6.95 -16.17
CA VAL A 298 5.84 -5.93 -16.42
C VAL A 298 6.52 -4.64 -16.89
N GLU A 299 6.02 -4.09 -18.00
CA GLU A 299 6.44 -2.80 -18.53
C GLU A 299 5.24 -2.12 -19.21
N ILE A 300 4.60 -1.17 -18.51
CA ILE A 300 3.50 -0.38 -19.03
C ILE A 300 3.98 1.06 -19.15
N LEU A 301 3.95 1.60 -20.38
CA LEU A 301 4.38 2.96 -20.68
C LEU A 301 3.18 3.91 -20.68
N VAL A 302 3.23 4.93 -19.84
CA VAL A 302 2.22 5.99 -19.79
C VAL A 302 2.80 7.26 -20.39
N HIS A 303 2.38 7.59 -21.62
CA HIS A 303 2.83 8.78 -22.33
C HIS A 303 2.02 10.01 -21.91
N LEU A 304 2.69 11.01 -21.37
CA LEU A 304 2.07 12.22 -20.83
C LEU A 304 1.60 13.17 -21.93
N ALA A 305 0.56 13.94 -21.67
CA ALA A 305 0.16 15.04 -22.54
C ALA A 305 1.18 16.20 -22.43
N PRO A 306 1.40 16.98 -23.52
CA PRO A 306 2.30 18.13 -23.46
C PRO A 306 1.92 19.12 -22.36
N GLY A 307 2.93 19.60 -21.63
CA GLY A 307 2.74 20.57 -20.54
C GLY A 307 2.15 19.98 -19.25
N THR A 308 2.30 18.66 -19.06
CA THR A 308 1.85 17.96 -17.86
C THR A 308 3.06 17.52 -17.04
N SER A 309 3.05 17.81 -15.74
CA SER A 309 4.09 17.37 -14.80
C SER A 309 4.04 15.87 -14.59
N SER A 310 5.20 15.22 -14.60
CA SER A 310 5.35 13.78 -14.32
C SER A 310 4.95 13.45 -12.89
N ASP A 311 5.38 14.25 -11.91
CA ASP A 311 5.10 14.00 -10.49
C ASP A 311 3.60 14.12 -10.19
N LYS A 312 2.94 15.17 -10.69
CA LYS A 312 1.47 15.31 -10.57
C LYS A 312 0.71 14.17 -11.25
N THR A 313 1.22 13.67 -12.38
CA THR A 313 0.56 12.54 -13.05
C THR A 313 0.78 11.23 -12.29
N MET A 314 1.94 11.04 -11.68
CA MET A 314 2.20 9.89 -10.82
C MET A 314 1.23 9.87 -9.63
N ASP A 315 1.06 10.99 -8.94
CA ASP A 315 0.07 11.13 -7.87
C ASP A 315 -1.37 10.91 -8.38
N ALA A 316 -1.69 11.40 -9.59
CA ALA A 316 -2.99 11.19 -10.22
C ALA A 316 -3.23 9.71 -10.56
N LEU A 317 -2.20 8.97 -10.99
CA LEU A 317 -2.27 7.52 -11.20
C LEU A 317 -2.60 6.78 -9.91
N TYR A 318 -1.95 7.11 -8.79
CA TYR A 318 -2.27 6.53 -7.49
C TYR A 318 -3.66 6.93 -6.98
N ALA A 319 -4.08 8.19 -7.18
CA ALA A 319 -5.35 8.69 -6.66
C ALA A 319 -6.58 8.26 -7.45
N PHE A 320 -6.46 8.03 -8.77
CA PHE A 320 -7.62 7.85 -9.67
C PHE A 320 -7.63 6.55 -10.46
N SER A 321 -6.62 5.71 -10.31
CA SER A 321 -6.57 4.40 -10.94
C SER A 321 -6.25 3.29 -9.94
N ASP A 322 -6.25 2.05 -10.43
CA ASP A 322 -5.88 0.89 -9.63
C ASP A 322 -4.36 0.76 -9.37
N CYS A 323 -3.57 1.82 -9.66
CA CYS A 323 -2.16 1.90 -9.26
C CYS A 323 -1.97 1.94 -7.73
N GLU A 324 -2.96 2.41 -6.97
CA GLU A 324 -3.06 2.21 -5.53
C GLU A 324 -4.37 1.49 -5.22
N ILE A 325 -4.29 0.39 -4.46
CA ILE A 325 -5.47 -0.34 -3.99
C ILE A 325 -5.39 -0.59 -2.49
N ASN A 326 -6.56 -0.75 -1.88
CA ASN A 326 -6.69 -1.16 -0.49
C ASN A 326 -7.08 -2.63 -0.42
N ILE A 327 -6.35 -3.41 0.38
CA ILE A 327 -6.66 -4.81 0.64
C ILE A 327 -7.00 -4.96 2.13
N SER A 328 -8.18 -5.52 2.41
CA SER A 328 -8.59 -5.84 3.77
C SER A 328 -8.39 -7.33 4.02
N PRO A 329 -7.44 -7.75 4.85
CA PRO A 329 -7.24 -9.12 5.23
C PRO A 329 -8.37 -9.62 6.14
N ASN A 330 -8.56 -10.92 6.18
CA ASN A 330 -9.47 -11.58 7.09
C ASN A 330 -9.01 -13.04 7.26
N CYS A 331 -8.21 -13.29 8.28
CA CYS A 331 -7.67 -14.63 8.53
C CYS A 331 -8.70 -15.51 9.22
N CYS A 332 -9.53 -16.17 8.41
CA CYS A 332 -10.50 -17.17 8.86
C CYS A 332 -10.02 -18.57 8.46
N VAL A 333 -9.98 -19.49 9.42
CA VAL A 333 -9.51 -20.88 9.26
C VAL A 333 -10.47 -21.85 9.91
N ILE A 334 -10.39 -23.13 9.55
CA ILE A 334 -11.10 -24.22 10.25
C ILE A 334 -10.15 -24.85 11.25
N GLU A 335 -10.58 -24.91 12.50
CA GLU A 335 -9.93 -25.62 13.60
C GLU A 335 -11.00 -26.37 14.38
N ASP A 336 -10.82 -27.67 14.68
CA ASP A 336 -11.78 -28.53 15.37
C ASP A 336 -13.21 -28.49 14.79
N ASN A 337 -13.31 -28.49 13.44
CA ASN A 337 -14.57 -28.37 12.69
C ASN A 337 -15.35 -27.06 12.95
N LYS A 338 -14.67 -25.99 13.37
CA LYS A 338 -15.26 -24.68 13.60
C LYS A 338 -14.47 -23.59 12.90
N PRO A 339 -15.11 -22.58 12.33
CA PRO A 339 -14.41 -21.40 11.80
C PRO A 339 -13.86 -20.58 12.97
N LYS A 340 -12.57 -20.22 12.90
CA LYS A 340 -11.90 -19.31 13.85
C LYS A 340 -11.27 -18.14 13.10
N PHE A 341 -11.28 -16.96 13.71
CA PHE A 341 -10.61 -15.77 13.21
C PHE A 341 -9.35 -15.55 14.05
N LEU A 342 -8.21 -15.59 13.40
CA LEU A 342 -6.89 -15.56 14.04
C LEU A 342 -6.07 -14.40 13.48
N THR A 343 -5.01 -14.03 14.18
CA THR A 343 -3.96 -13.18 13.63
C THR A 343 -3.00 -14.00 12.76
N VAL A 344 -2.22 -13.33 11.91
CA VAL A 344 -1.13 -13.99 11.15
C VAL A 344 -0.09 -14.57 12.12
N SER A 345 0.21 -13.85 13.19
CA SER A 345 1.12 -14.33 14.25
C SER A 345 0.61 -15.60 14.94
N ASP A 346 -0.70 -15.69 15.21
CA ASP A 346 -1.28 -16.90 15.84
C ASP A 346 -1.24 -18.10 14.88
N VAL A 347 -1.51 -17.90 13.60
CA VAL A 347 -1.38 -18.94 12.58
C VAL A 347 0.06 -19.45 12.48
N LEU A 348 1.05 -18.54 12.54
CA LEU A 348 2.46 -18.94 12.56
C LEU A 348 2.76 -19.81 13.79
N ARG A 349 2.40 -19.33 14.99
CA ARG A 349 2.62 -20.08 16.26
C ARG A 349 2.04 -21.47 16.18
N HIS A 350 0.75 -21.56 15.79
CA HIS A 350 0.08 -22.86 15.63
C HIS A 350 0.84 -23.78 14.65
N SER A 351 1.26 -23.26 13.51
CA SER A 351 1.99 -24.05 12.50
C SER A 351 3.36 -24.51 12.99
N VAL A 352 4.07 -23.68 13.77
CA VAL A 352 5.37 -24.05 14.34
C VAL A 352 5.20 -25.11 15.44
N ASP A 353 4.24 -24.95 16.33
CA ASP A 353 3.93 -25.91 17.40
C ASP A 353 3.51 -27.26 16.80
N ARG A 354 2.69 -27.24 15.76
CA ARG A 354 2.34 -28.45 15.00
C ARG A 354 3.56 -29.08 14.33
N THR A 355 4.44 -28.30 13.72
CA THR A 355 5.68 -28.81 13.13
C THR A 355 6.52 -29.53 14.19
N MET A 356 6.69 -28.95 15.37
CA MET A 356 7.38 -29.58 16.50
C MET A 356 6.70 -30.88 16.92
N GLY A 357 5.35 -30.87 17.01
CA GLY A 357 4.56 -32.07 17.33
C GLY A 357 4.73 -33.18 16.29
N LEU A 358 4.76 -32.86 15.00
CA LEU A 358 4.97 -33.81 13.93
C LEU A 358 6.39 -34.40 13.94
N LEU A 359 7.41 -33.55 14.12
CA LEU A 359 8.80 -34.03 14.24
C LEU A 359 8.98 -34.92 15.46
N ARG A 360 8.37 -34.56 16.60
CA ARG A 360 8.34 -35.44 17.77
C ARG A 360 7.67 -36.79 17.47
N ARG A 361 6.52 -36.79 16.80
CA ARG A 361 5.80 -38.00 16.43
C ARG A 361 6.63 -38.88 15.48
N GLU A 362 7.33 -38.27 14.52
CA GLU A 362 8.27 -38.99 13.64
C GLU A 362 9.40 -39.69 14.40
N LEU A 363 10.03 -38.94 15.32
CA LEU A 363 11.11 -39.47 16.18
C LEU A 363 10.61 -40.62 17.09
N MET A 364 9.42 -40.47 17.70
CA MET A 364 8.82 -41.53 18.52
C MET A 364 8.52 -42.79 17.73
N ILE A 365 7.97 -42.65 16.50
CA ILE A 365 7.74 -43.79 15.62
C ILE A 365 9.06 -44.46 15.24
N ARG A 366 10.08 -43.67 14.90
CA ARG A 366 11.42 -44.22 14.57
C ARG A 366 12.07 -44.89 15.75
N LYS A 367 11.94 -44.32 16.96
CA LYS A 367 12.39 -44.94 18.19
C LYS A 367 11.76 -46.31 18.38
N GLY A 368 10.42 -46.44 18.31
CA GLY A 368 9.72 -47.68 18.40
C GLY A 368 10.12 -48.72 17.34
N GLU A 369 10.34 -48.29 16.08
CA GLU A 369 10.85 -49.17 15.03
C GLU A 369 12.26 -49.69 15.32
N LEU A 370 13.12 -48.87 15.86
CA LEU A 370 14.48 -49.26 16.23
C LEU A 370 14.50 -50.18 17.47
N GLU A 371 13.64 -49.89 18.45
CA GLU A 371 13.46 -50.78 19.63
C GLU A 371 12.98 -52.15 19.24
N GLU A 372 11.98 -52.27 18.33
CA GLU A 372 11.51 -53.51 17.75
C GLU A 372 12.61 -54.24 16.92
N GLN A 373 13.39 -53.49 16.15
CA GLN A 373 14.50 -54.03 15.38
C GLN A 373 15.62 -54.54 16.29
N LEU A 374 15.95 -53.83 17.36
CA LEU A 374 16.90 -54.22 18.38
C LEU A 374 16.45 -55.50 19.05
N PHE A 375 15.18 -55.53 19.50
CA PHE A 375 14.56 -56.71 20.13
C PHE A 375 14.60 -57.94 19.24
N PHE A 376 14.11 -57.86 18.01
CA PHE A 376 14.12 -59.01 17.11
C PHE A 376 15.52 -59.49 16.72
N SER A 377 16.48 -58.55 16.51
CA SER A 377 17.87 -58.88 16.24
C SER A 377 18.53 -59.59 17.42
N SER A 378 18.17 -59.21 18.64
CA SER A 378 18.66 -59.88 19.86
C SER A 378 18.05 -61.29 20.02
N LEU A 379 16.77 -61.46 19.72
CA LEU A 379 16.12 -62.79 19.73
C LEU A 379 16.72 -63.72 18.64
N GLU A 380 16.97 -63.18 17.43
CA GLU A 380 17.63 -63.92 16.34
C GLU A 380 19.04 -64.38 16.76
N ARG A 381 19.80 -63.46 17.36
CA ARG A 381 21.13 -63.74 17.88
C ARG A 381 21.11 -64.93 18.87
N ILE A 382 20.26 -64.87 19.92
CA ILE A 382 20.14 -65.89 20.95
C ILE A 382 19.70 -67.22 20.29
N PHE A 383 18.69 -67.22 19.40
CA PHE A 383 18.20 -68.36 18.72
C PHE A 383 19.29 -69.08 17.94
N ILE A 384 20.22 -68.38 17.29
CA ILE A 384 21.32 -68.92 16.48
C ILE A 384 22.51 -69.31 17.37
N GLU A 385 22.94 -68.50 18.29
CA GLU A 385 24.11 -68.75 19.15
C GLU A 385 23.88 -69.93 20.10
N GLU A 386 22.73 -70.01 20.78
CA GLU A 386 22.31 -71.12 21.61
C GLU A 386 21.89 -72.30 20.81
N ARG A 387 21.90 -72.30 19.47
CA ARG A 387 21.55 -73.36 18.55
C ARG A 387 20.20 -74.04 18.86
N ILE A 388 19.21 -73.23 19.31
CA ILE A 388 17.88 -73.73 19.70
C ILE A 388 17.24 -74.52 18.59
N TYR A 389 17.49 -74.21 17.34
CA TYR A 389 17.00 -74.88 16.15
C TYR A 389 17.62 -76.27 15.93
N LYS A 390 18.66 -76.70 16.65
CA LYS A 390 19.31 -78.02 16.59
C LYS A 390 18.98 -78.90 17.74
N GLU A 391 18.15 -78.50 18.69
CA GLU A 391 17.79 -79.30 19.80
C GLU A 391 16.83 -80.45 19.41
N ARG A 392 16.98 -81.67 19.94
CA ARG A 392 16.14 -82.82 19.65
C ARG A 392 14.64 -82.61 19.86
N LYS A 393 14.25 -81.79 20.88
CA LYS A 393 12.84 -81.40 21.11
C LYS A 393 12.27 -80.51 20.01
N PHE A 394 13.08 -79.68 19.38
CA PHE A 394 12.71 -78.85 18.22
C PHE A 394 12.44 -79.72 17.00
N GLU A 395 13.33 -80.73 16.70
CA GLU A 395 13.21 -81.60 15.57
C GLU A 395 12.10 -82.65 15.74
N GLN A 396 11.77 -83.02 16.97
CA GLN A 396 10.77 -84.08 17.26
C GLN A 396 9.36 -83.56 17.52
N SER A 397 9.16 -82.25 17.59
CA SER A 397 7.86 -81.61 17.82
C SER A 397 6.89 -81.96 16.68
N LYS A 398 5.66 -82.33 17.02
CA LYS A 398 4.63 -82.76 16.06
C LYS A 398 3.69 -81.64 15.62
N SER A 399 3.69 -80.56 16.32
CA SER A 399 2.86 -79.40 16.01
C SER A 399 3.62 -78.10 16.15
N GLN A 400 3.17 -77.05 15.42
CA GLN A 400 3.74 -75.69 15.48
C GLN A 400 3.63 -75.08 16.90
N ASP A 401 2.57 -75.41 17.63
CA ASP A 401 2.37 -74.92 18.99
C ASP A 401 3.38 -75.56 19.98
N GLU A 402 3.74 -76.87 19.79
CA GLU A 402 4.80 -77.50 20.58
C GLU A 402 6.16 -76.89 20.36
N VAL A 403 6.48 -76.51 19.07
CA VAL A 403 7.71 -75.83 18.74
C VAL A 403 7.73 -74.42 19.36
N VAL A 404 6.62 -73.65 19.27
CA VAL A 404 6.50 -72.36 19.87
C VAL A 404 6.68 -72.39 21.39
N ALA A 405 5.99 -73.30 22.08
CA ALA A 405 6.14 -73.44 23.52
C ALA A 405 7.56 -73.86 23.93
N PHE A 406 8.22 -74.71 23.11
CA PHE A 406 9.59 -75.07 23.34
C PHE A 406 10.58 -73.89 23.20
N ILE A 407 10.48 -73.13 22.10
CA ILE A 407 11.33 -71.96 21.88
C ILE A 407 11.08 -70.95 22.99
N TYR A 408 9.81 -70.68 23.35
CA TYR A 408 9.47 -69.81 24.45
C TYR A 408 10.18 -70.21 25.75
N SER A 409 10.10 -71.48 26.17
CA SER A 409 10.77 -72.00 27.35
C SER A 409 12.30 -71.78 27.31
N LYS A 410 12.91 -71.79 26.13
CA LYS A 410 14.34 -71.56 25.93
C LYS A 410 14.75 -70.13 25.96
N LEU A 411 13.86 -69.27 25.52
CA LEU A 411 14.11 -67.77 25.47
C LEU A 411 13.76 -67.09 26.81
N GLU A 412 12.86 -67.67 27.61
CA GLU A 412 12.38 -67.17 28.91
C GLU A 412 13.51 -66.81 29.90
N PRO A 413 14.60 -67.60 30.06
CA PRO A 413 15.71 -67.30 30.93
C PRO A 413 16.47 -66.04 30.53
N PHE A 414 16.32 -65.59 29.29
CA PHE A 414 16.98 -64.39 28.77
C PHE A 414 16.12 -63.12 28.92
N LYS A 415 14.87 -63.25 29.39
CA LYS A 415 13.91 -62.14 29.45
C LYS A 415 14.41 -60.98 30.34
N ASP A 416 14.97 -61.30 31.50
CA ASP A 416 15.40 -60.34 32.50
C ASP A 416 16.93 -60.12 32.50
N GLN A 417 17.62 -60.67 31.49
CA GLN A 417 19.09 -60.54 31.41
C GLN A 417 19.51 -59.22 30.72
N ILE A 418 20.56 -58.66 31.30
CA ILE A 418 21.28 -57.53 30.64
C ILE A 418 22.32 -58.20 29.72
N PHE A 419 22.18 -57.97 28.43
CA PHE A 419 23.14 -58.47 27.47
C PHE A 419 24.24 -57.45 27.26
N THR A 420 25.48 -57.97 27.11
CA THR A 420 26.66 -57.16 26.86
C THR A 420 27.23 -57.50 25.49
N ALA A 421 27.26 -56.54 24.56
CA ALA A 421 27.98 -56.71 23.32
C ALA A 421 29.34 -55.96 23.45
N ASN A 422 30.43 -56.73 23.35
CA ASN A 422 31.79 -56.20 23.38
C ASN A 422 32.32 -56.06 21.96
N ILE A 423 32.72 -54.87 21.60
CA ILE A 423 33.30 -54.59 20.27
C ILE A 423 34.69 -54.07 20.47
N ASP A 424 35.63 -54.67 19.79
CA ASP A 424 37.05 -54.36 19.84
C ASP A 424 37.30 -52.83 19.83
N GLY A 425 37.68 -52.28 21.03
CA GLY A 425 38.12 -50.93 21.20
C GLY A 425 37.07 -49.85 21.52
N LYS A 426 35.76 -50.15 21.59
CA LYS A 426 34.69 -49.17 21.88
C LYS A 426 33.85 -49.37 23.13
N GLY A 427 34.20 -50.37 23.98
CA GLY A 427 33.51 -50.61 25.23
C GLY A 427 32.31 -51.58 25.12
N ASN A 428 31.82 -52.01 26.30
CA ASN A 428 30.66 -52.90 26.41
C ASN A 428 29.37 -52.08 26.26
N VAL A 429 28.45 -52.55 25.40
CA VAL A 429 27.11 -51.95 25.24
C VAL A 429 26.11 -52.93 25.85
N GLU A 430 25.43 -52.45 26.92
CA GLU A 430 24.37 -53.20 27.58
C GLU A 430 23.00 -52.96 26.95
N TYR A 431 22.19 -54.02 26.82
CA TYR A 431 20.83 -53.94 26.36
C TYR A 431 19.95 -54.99 27.03
N SER A 432 18.68 -54.66 27.20
CA SER A 432 17.63 -55.54 27.70
C SER A 432 16.45 -55.56 26.74
N PHE A 433 15.57 -56.55 26.91
CA PHE A 433 14.33 -56.51 26.12
C PHE A 433 13.41 -55.39 26.62
N HIS A 434 12.82 -54.67 25.71
CA HIS A 434 11.90 -53.57 26.02
C HIS A 434 10.46 -54.02 26.27
N ARG A 435 10.14 -55.27 25.88
CA ARG A 435 8.85 -55.92 26.08
C ARG A 435 8.96 -57.43 26.18
N ASP A 436 7.86 -58.09 26.58
CA ASP A 436 7.75 -59.52 26.62
C ASP A 436 7.76 -60.14 25.21
N ILE A 437 8.25 -61.39 25.13
CA ILE A 437 8.29 -62.21 23.90
C ILE A 437 6.88 -62.69 23.61
N THR A 438 6.41 -62.45 22.41
CA THR A 438 5.08 -62.87 21.96
C THR A 438 5.16 -64.11 21.07
N ARG A 439 4.02 -64.79 20.89
CA ARG A 439 3.89 -65.86 19.93
C ARG A 439 4.33 -65.48 18.52
N ASP A 440 3.96 -64.29 18.06
CA ASP A 440 4.28 -63.78 16.72
C ASP A 440 5.79 -63.58 16.53
N ASP A 441 6.52 -63.19 17.56
CA ASP A 441 7.97 -63.10 17.53
C ASP A 441 8.64 -64.44 17.29
N ILE A 442 8.15 -65.47 17.96
CA ILE A 442 8.64 -66.84 17.77
C ILE A 442 8.28 -67.38 16.37
N LEU A 443 7.10 -67.08 15.87
CA LEU A 443 6.72 -67.44 14.50
C LEU A 443 7.65 -66.77 13.47
N LYS A 444 8.01 -65.47 13.67
CA LYS A 444 8.99 -64.76 12.83
C LYS A 444 10.39 -65.42 12.92
N LEU A 445 10.81 -65.94 14.09
CA LEU A 445 12.07 -66.66 14.23
C LEU A 445 12.07 -67.93 13.41
N LEU A 446 10.93 -68.64 13.32
CA LEU A 446 10.77 -69.86 12.51
C LEU A 446 10.79 -69.64 11.00
N GLU A 447 10.51 -68.36 10.55
CA GLU A 447 10.59 -67.97 9.16
C GLU A 447 12.04 -67.67 8.70
N ILE A 448 13.01 -67.67 9.61
CA ILE A 448 14.41 -67.37 9.28
C ILE A 448 14.96 -68.45 8.33
N LYS A 449 15.40 -68.02 7.17
CA LYS A 449 15.94 -68.92 6.14
C LYS A 449 17.25 -69.54 6.64
N MET A 450 17.40 -70.90 6.43
CA MET A 450 18.64 -71.64 6.79
C MET A 450 19.91 -71.01 6.22
N GLN A 451 19.82 -70.31 5.06
CA GLN A 451 20.94 -69.62 4.45
C GLN A 451 21.43 -68.42 5.33
N ARG A 452 20.52 -67.82 6.09
CA ARG A 452 20.85 -66.69 7.04
C ARG A 452 21.55 -67.27 8.25
N ILE A 453 21.11 -68.37 8.75
CA ILE A 453 21.74 -69.12 9.87
C ILE A 453 23.17 -69.57 9.50
N LEU A 454 23.36 -70.13 8.31
CA LEU A 454 24.67 -70.57 7.81
C LEU A 454 25.67 -69.46 7.55
N LYS A 455 25.18 -68.29 7.18
CA LYS A 455 25.97 -67.11 6.93
C LYS A 455 26.02 -66.11 8.09
N TYR A 456 25.54 -66.55 9.28
CA TYR A 456 25.55 -65.67 10.47
C TYR A 456 27.01 -65.34 10.84
N ASN A 457 27.26 -64.05 11.00
CA ASN A 457 28.54 -63.51 11.43
C ASN A 457 28.27 -62.66 12.68
N LYS A 458 28.81 -63.04 13.78
CA LYS A 458 28.63 -62.40 15.07
C LYS A 458 29.07 -60.94 15.04
N ASP A 459 30.26 -60.65 14.48
CA ASP A 459 30.81 -59.27 14.42
C ASP A 459 29.89 -58.34 13.67
N LYS A 460 29.26 -58.77 12.55
CA LYS A 460 28.28 -58.01 11.81
C LYS A 460 26.96 -57.77 12.55
N ALA A 461 26.55 -58.75 13.36
CA ALA A 461 25.37 -58.61 14.19
C ALA A 461 25.61 -57.59 15.31
N ASP A 462 26.79 -57.68 15.95
CA ASP A 462 27.21 -56.71 16.96
C ASP A 462 27.38 -55.28 16.43
N ASP A 463 27.94 -55.13 15.22
CA ASP A 463 28.01 -53.84 14.52
C ASP A 463 26.60 -53.26 14.23
N LEU A 464 25.63 -54.09 13.84
CA LEU A 464 24.24 -53.68 13.63
C LEU A 464 23.60 -53.17 14.92
N LEU A 465 23.75 -53.95 16.01
CA LEU A 465 23.20 -53.57 17.32
C LEU A 465 23.76 -52.24 17.82
N LEU A 466 25.08 -52.01 17.62
CA LEU A 466 25.69 -50.73 17.95
C LEU A 466 25.12 -49.54 17.17
N LYS A 467 24.96 -49.74 15.84
CA LYS A 467 24.37 -48.68 15.01
C LYS A 467 22.96 -48.33 15.47
N ILE A 468 22.13 -49.37 15.77
CA ILE A 468 20.77 -49.14 16.28
C ILE A 468 20.80 -48.41 17.61
N LYS A 469 21.71 -48.76 18.52
CA LYS A 469 21.82 -48.08 19.82
C LYS A 469 22.35 -46.68 19.72
N ALA A 470 23.29 -46.40 18.83
CA ALA A 470 23.77 -45.05 18.56
C ALA A 470 22.64 -44.18 18.01
N GLU A 471 21.86 -44.67 17.06
CA GLU A 471 20.70 -43.99 16.52
C GLU A 471 19.59 -43.78 17.58
N LEU A 472 19.35 -44.76 18.46
CA LEU A 472 18.43 -44.61 19.59
C LEU A 472 18.87 -43.52 20.56
N ALA A 473 20.17 -43.48 20.90
CA ALA A 473 20.69 -42.44 21.80
C ALA A 473 20.61 -41.03 21.17
N GLU A 474 20.83 -40.93 19.84
CA GLU A 474 20.65 -39.69 19.10
C GLU A 474 19.18 -39.25 19.13
N ILE A 475 18.23 -40.16 18.86
CA ILE A 475 16.79 -39.85 18.91
C ILE A 475 16.34 -39.48 20.33
N GLU A 476 16.86 -40.08 21.37
CA GLU A 476 16.56 -39.74 22.76
C GLU A 476 17.07 -38.34 23.11
N ASN A 477 18.24 -37.99 22.64
CA ASN A 477 18.78 -36.63 22.81
C ASN A 477 17.90 -35.63 22.04
N ASP A 478 17.51 -35.93 20.79
CA ASP A 478 16.64 -35.08 19.98
C ASP A 478 15.27 -34.87 20.63
N LEU A 479 14.68 -35.95 21.18
CA LEU A 479 13.40 -35.91 21.91
C LEU A 479 13.49 -35.04 23.18
N ALA A 480 14.66 -34.97 23.83
CA ALA A 480 14.93 -34.08 24.97
C ALA A 480 15.10 -32.62 24.57
N HIS A 481 15.52 -32.35 23.33
CA HIS A 481 15.83 -31.00 22.81
C HIS A 481 14.98 -30.62 21.58
N MET A 482 13.68 -30.86 21.65
CA MET A 482 12.76 -30.67 20.52
C MET A 482 12.76 -29.24 19.94
N THR A 483 13.04 -28.22 20.76
CA THR A 483 13.13 -26.83 20.27
C THR A 483 14.29 -26.69 19.29
N ASP A 484 15.48 -27.23 19.63
CA ASP A 484 16.66 -27.18 18.75
C ASP A 484 16.45 -27.97 17.46
N VAL A 485 15.84 -29.18 17.58
CA VAL A 485 15.47 -29.99 16.41
C VAL A 485 14.55 -29.20 15.45
N THR A 486 13.58 -28.47 16.00
CA THR A 486 12.64 -27.68 15.20
C THR A 486 13.33 -26.45 14.59
N ILE A 487 14.23 -25.79 15.31
CA ILE A 487 15.04 -24.67 14.78
C ILE A 487 15.88 -25.18 13.58
N ASN A 488 16.61 -26.29 13.78
CA ASN A 488 17.45 -26.92 12.75
C ASN A 488 16.63 -27.30 11.52
N TRP A 489 15.37 -27.72 11.69
CA TRP A 489 14.46 -27.99 10.60
C TRP A 489 14.16 -26.74 9.75
N PHE A 490 13.83 -25.59 10.38
CA PHE A 490 13.57 -24.36 9.66
C PHE A 490 14.85 -23.79 9.03
N GLU A 491 16.01 -23.93 9.68
CA GLU A 491 17.32 -23.54 9.10
C GLU A 491 17.66 -24.40 7.88
N TYR A 492 17.41 -25.72 7.93
CA TYR A 492 17.56 -26.63 6.79
C TYR A 492 16.67 -26.20 5.63
N LEU A 493 15.38 -25.91 5.88
CA LEU A 493 14.46 -25.47 4.85
C LEU A 493 14.92 -24.14 4.22
N LYS A 494 15.32 -23.18 5.04
CA LYS A 494 15.82 -21.89 4.59
C LYS A 494 17.11 -22.04 3.76
N GLY A 495 18.04 -22.85 4.21
CA GLY A 495 19.31 -23.12 3.50
C GLY A 495 19.09 -23.79 2.13
N LYS A 496 18.15 -24.74 2.06
CA LYS A 496 17.88 -25.54 0.86
C LYS A 496 17.02 -24.80 -0.18
N TYR A 497 15.98 -24.09 0.26
CA TYR A 497 14.95 -23.52 -0.62
C TYR A 497 14.91 -22.00 -0.61
N GLY A 498 15.42 -21.33 0.42
CA GLY A 498 15.25 -19.88 0.61
C GLY A 498 15.82 -19.00 -0.50
N LYS A 499 16.91 -19.44 -1.17
CA LYS A 499 17.51 -18.68 -2.29
C LYS A 499 16.57 -18.52 -3.48
N MET A 500 15.59 -19.42 -3.65
CA MET A 500 14.61 -19.38 -4.74
C MET A 500 13.45 -18.43 -4.46
N HIS A 501 13.29 -17.98 -3.22
CA HIS A 501 12.15 -17.17 -2.77
C HIS A 501 12.60 -15.85 -2.12
N PRO A 502 13.29 -14.95 -2.86
CA PRO A 502 13.62 -13.63 -2.33
C PRO A 502 12.35 -12.80 -2.15
N ARG A 503 12.36 -11.86 -1.18
CA ARG A 503 11.26 -10.92 -1.00
C ARG A 503 11.13 -10.02 -2.24
N LYS A 504 9.91 -9.83 -2.73
CA LYS A 504 9.60 -9.01 -3.90
C LYS A 504 8.94 -7.68 -3.54
N THR A 505 8.09 -7.67 -2.53
CA THR A 505 7.30 -6.49 -2.16
C THR A 505 8.07 -5.59 -1.21
N GLU A 506 8.15 -4.30 -1.53
CA GLU A 506 8.82 -3.30 -0.71
C GLU A 506 7.88 -2.74 0.37
N ILE A 507 8.37 -2.61 1.62
CA ILE A 507 7.61 -2.03 2.73
C ILE A 507 7.98 -0.55 2.82
N ARG A 508 6.98 0.33 2.62
CA ARG A 508 7.13 1.80 2.71
C ARG A 508 5.94 2.43 3.43
N ASN A 509 6.17 3.55 4.09
CA ASN A 509 5.06 4.43 4.48
C ASN A 509 4.69 5.31 3.27
N PHE A 510 3.40 5.40 2.98
CA PHE A 510 2.94 6.21 1.85
C PHE A 510 2.52 7.60 2.32
N ASP A 511 3.03 8.63 1.63
CA ASP A 511 2.54 9.99 1.81
C ASP A 511 1.06 10.08 1.44
N THR A 512 0.34 10.89 2.20
CA THR A 512 -1.09 11.10 1.94
C THR A 512 -1.25 12.03 0.73
N ILE A 513 -1.70 11.47 -0.38
CA ILE A 513 -2.02 12.24 -1.58
C ILE A 513 -3.29 13.05 -1.34
N GLU A 514 -3.17 14.37 -1.29
CA GLU A 514 -4.33 15.25 -1.26
C GLU A 514 -4.99 15.31 -2.64
N VAL A 515 -6.02 14.51 -2.83
CA VAL A 515 -6.75 14.37 -4.11
C VAL A 515 -7.13 15.72 -4.72
N THR A 516 -7.45 16.72 -3.91
CA THR A 516 -7.82 18.07 -4.36
C THR A 516 -6.66 18.87 -4.96
N LYS A 517 -5.41 18.57 -4.60
CA LYS A 517 -4.23 19.20 -5.19
C LYS A 517 -3.83 18.58 -6.53
N VAL A 518 -4.17 17.33 -6.71
CA VAL A 518 -3.79 16.53 -7.90
C VAL A 518 -4.82 16.67 -9.02
N VAL A 519 -6.09 16.94 -8.68
CA VAL A 519 -7.16 17.10 -9.66
C VAL A 519 -6.96 18.41 -10.42
N GLU A 520 -6.82 18.29 -11.72
CA GLU A 520 -6.76 19.44 -12.60
C GLU A 520 -8.16 20.01 -12.91
N ALA A 521 -8.22 21.33 -13.05
CA ALA A 521 -9.42 22.09 -13.41
C ALA A 521 -9.79 21.85 -14.91
N ASN A 522 -10.37 20.71 -15.22
CA ASN A 522 -10.67 20.24 -16.56
C ASN A 522 -12.07 20.67 -17.07
N GLN A 523 -12.86 21.28 -16.23
CA GLN A 523 -14.21 21.76 -16.54
C GLN A 523 -14.31 23.27 -16.41
N LYS A 524 -15.30 23.85 -17.13
CA LYS A 524 -15.60 25.28 -17.08
C LYS A 524 -16.87 25.51 -16.27
N LEU A 525 -16.80 26.34 -15.27
CA LEU A 525 -17.94 26.74 -14.45
C LEU A 525 -18.63 27.95 -15.06
N TYR A 526 -19.94 27.90 -15.13
CA TYR A 526 -20.78 28.97 -15.65
C TYR A 526 -21.86 29.36 -14.64
N ILE A 527 -22.35 30.58 -14.75
CA ILE A 527 -23.39 31.13 -13.87
C ILE A 527 -24.49 31.81 -14.64
N ASN A 528 -25.74 31.51 -14.27
CA ASN A 528 -26.92 32.25 -14.65
C ASN A 528 -27.44 33.07 -13.46
N ARG A 529 -27.04 34.35 -13.39
CA ARG A 529 -27.38 35.23 -12.26
C ARG A 529 -28.86 35.56 -12.19
N GLN A 530 -29.58 35.55 -13.32
CA GLN A 530 -31.00 35.94 -13.41
C GLN A 530 -31.89 34.79 -12.85
N GLU A 531 -31.59 33.58 -13.26
CA GLU A 531 -32.33 32.38 -12.84
C GLU A 531 -31.81 31.77 -11.53
N GLY A 532 -30.56 32.09 -11.15
CA GLY A 532 -29.94 31.60 -9.92
C GLY A 532 -29.34 30.21 -10.02
N PHE A 533 -28.81 29.83 -11.18
CA PHE A 533 -28.14 28.56 -11.43
C PHE A 533 -26.64 28.73 -11.59
N VAL A 534 -25.87 27.73 -11.12
CA VAL A 534 -24.44 27.59 -11.34
C VAL A 534 -24.17 26.14 -11.79
N GLY A 535 -23.22 25.95 -12.71
CA GLY A 535 -22.88 24.58 -13.14
C GLY A 535 -22.00 24.52 -14.37
N THR A 536 -21.49 23.34 -14.67
CA THR A 536 -20.60 23.07 -15.81
C THR A 536 -21.38 22.85 -17.12
N GLY A 537 -22.66 22.50 -17.03
CA GLY A 537 -23.55 22.30 -18.18
C GLY A 537 -24.13 23.60 -18.76
N LEU A 538 -23.96 24.74 -18.12
CA LEU A 538 -24.55 26.05 -18.50
C LEU A 538 -23.69 26.81 -19.55
N LYS A 539 -23.26 26.14 -20.63
CA LYS A 539 -22.30 26.66 -21.62
C LYS A 539 -22.71 27.95 -22.34
N LYS A 540 -23.97 28.36 -22.26
CA LYS A 540 -24.49 29.58 -22.87
C LYS A 540 -24.52 30.80 -21.94
N ASP A 541 -24.24 30.58 -20.65
CA ASP A 541 -24.26 31.59 -19.60
C ASP A 541 -22.87 32.19 -19.32
N GLU A 542 -22.76 33.06 -18.33
CA GLU A 542 -21.52 33.77 -17.97
C GLU A 542 -20.46 32.75 -17.46
N PHE A 543 -19.27 32.75 -18.07
CA PHE A 543 -18.13 31.96 -17.60
C PHE A 543 -17.58 32.54 -16.29
N VAL A 544 -17.30 31.69 -15.32
CA VAL A 544 -16.75 32.08 -14.00
C VAL A 544 -15.27 31.74 -13.92
N CYS A 545 -14.93 30.46 -13.97
CA CYS A 545 -13.56 29.95 -13.83
C CYS A 545 -13.48 28.50 -14.32
N ASN A 546 -12.26 27.98 -14.41
CA ASN A 546 -12.04 26.56 -14.56
C ASN A 546 -12.17 25.86 -13.20
N CYS A 547 -12.72 24.66 -13.18
CA CYS A 547 -12.93 23.87 -11.97
C CYS A 547 -12.85 22.36 -12.28
N SER A 548 -12.86 21.55 -11.25
CA SER A 548 -13.00 20.11 -11.31
C SER A 548 -14.38 19.67 -10.81
N ASP A 549 -14.80 18.46 -11.15
CA ASP A 549 -16.00 17.80 -10.61
C ASP A 549 -15.92 17.48 -9.11
N LEU A 550 -14.73 17.52 -8.54
CA LEU A 550 -14.48 17.32 -7.11
C LEU A 550 -14.45 18.62 -6.31
N ASP A 551 -14.34 19.78 -6.97
CA ASP A 551 -14.26 21.08 -6.31
C ASP A 551 -15.55 21.46 -5.61
N ASP A 552 -15.38 22.25 -4.56
CA ASP A 552 -16.44 23.02 -3.95
C ASP A 552 -16.42 24.45 -4.51
N ILE A 553 -17.57 25.09 -4.59
CA ILE A 553 -17.72 26.49 -4.98
C ILE A 553 -18.31 27.29 -3.83
N ILE A 554 -17.77 28.48 -3.60
CA ILE A 554 -18.32 29.46 -2.67
C ILE A 554 -19.13 30.51 -3.44
N ILE A 555 -20.32 30.79 -2.92
CA ILE A 555 -21.27 31.71 -3.54
C ILE A 555 -21.66 32.79 -2.53
N PHE A 556 -21.38 34.07 -2.85
CA PHE A 556 -21.80 35.23 -2.08
C PHE A 556 -23.01 35.88 -2.71
N TYR A 557 -23.93 36.35 -1.87
CA TYR A 557 -25.17 37.00 -2.26
C TYR A 557 -25.17 38.51 -1.86
N LYS A 558 -25.95 39.32 -2.58
CA LYS A 558 -26.04 40.75 -2.33
C LYS A 558 -26.61 41.12 -0.96
N ASP A 559 -27.32 40.22 -0.30
CA ASP A 559 -27.88 40.41 1.07
C ASP A 559 -26.87 40.08 2.17
N GLY A 560 -25.63 39.76 1.82
CA GLY A 560 -24.56 39.46 2.77
C GLY A 560 -24.49 37.99 3.19
N LYS A 561 -25.28 37.13 2.62
CA LYS A 561 -25.18 35.68 2.86
C LYS A 561 -24.19 35.02 1.92
N PHE A 562 -23.72 33.83 2.30
CA PHE A 562 -22.92 32.97 1.44
C PHE A 562 -23.11 31.50 1.79
N LYS A 563 -22.82 30.64 0.85
CA LYS A 563 -22.78 29.18 1.06
C LYS A 563 -21.68 28.53 0.23
N VAL A 564 -21.26 27.35 0.63
CA VAL A 564 -20.36 26.48 -0.12
C VAL A 564 -21.16 25.25 -0.58
N THR A 565 -21.02 24.87 -1.84
CA THR A 565 -21.68 23.69 -2.40
C THR A 565 -20.74 22.99 -3.39
N LYS A 566 -20.99 21.71 -3.67
CA LYS A 566 -20.17 20.95 -4.62
C LYS A 566 -20.48 21.40 -6.07
N VAL A 567 -19.47 21.34 -6.94
CA VAL A 567 -19.64 21.53 -8.38
C VAL A 567 -20.59 20.45 -8.92
N ALA A 568 -21.53 20.85 -9.79
CA ALA A 568 -22.45 19.95 -10.47
C ALA A 568 -22.74 20.50 -11.88
N ASP A 569 -23.36 19.71 -12.75
CA ASP A 569 -23.72 20.13 -14.10
C ASP A 569 -24.67 21.33 -14.10
N LYS A 570 -25.66 21.33 -13.22
CA LYS A 570 -26.59 22.44 -13.02
C LYS A 570 -27.20 22.37 -11.62
N ILE A 571 -26.92 23.36 -10.79
CA ILE A 571 -27.44 23.44 -9.43
C ILE A 571 -28.12 24.79 -9.20
N PHE A 572 -29.32 24.78 -8.61
CA PHE A 572 -29.98 26.00 -8.17
C PHE A 572 -29.38 26.48 -6.87
N VAL A 573 -28.82 27.68 -6.87
CA VAL A 573 -28.14 28.24 -5.71
C VAL A 573 -28.88 29.45 -5.12
N GLY A 574 -29.86 29.96 -5.81
CA GLY A 574 -30.64 31.13 -5.41
C GLY A 574 -30.34 32.37 -6.24
N LYS A 575 -31.26 33.36 -6.20
CA LYS A 575 -31.11 34.64 -6.90
C LYS A 575 -30.22 35.63 -6.13
N ASN A 576 -29.92 36.76 -6.76
CA ASN A 576 -29.08 37.84 -6.19
C ASN A 576 -27.61 37.45 -5.92
N ILE A 577 -27.06 36.60 -6.74
CA ILE A 577 -25.67 36.16 -6.65
C ILE A 577 -24.75 37.34 -6.90
N LEU A 578 -23.78 37.58 -6.02
CA LEU A 578 -22.78 38.64 -6.10
C LEU A 578 -21.48 38.10 -6.69
N HIS A 579 -20.93 37.06 -6.12
CA HIS A 579 -19.64 36.46 -6.50
C HIS A 579 -19.70 34.92 -6.39
N VAL A 580 -19.00 34.24 -7.31
CA VAL A 580 -18.81 32.78 -7.28
C VAL A 580 -17.37 32.49 -7.65
N GLN A 581 -16.74 31.58 -6.91
CA GLN A 581 -15.41 31.06 -7.24
C GLN A 581 -15.24 29.63 -6.68
N VAL A 582 -14.19 28.92 -7.10
CA VAL A 582 -13.77 27.67 -6.47
C VAL A 582 -13.36 27.93 -5.01
N PHE A 583 -13.85 27.11 -4.11
CA PHE A 583 -13.54 27.16 -2.68
C PHE A 583 -12.44 26.16 -2.33
N LYS A 584 -11.31 26.66 -1.84
CA LYS A 584 -10.21 25.84 -1.32
C LYS A 584 -10.31 25.79 0.20
N LYS A 585 -10.51 24.59 0.75
CA LYS A 585 -10.52 24.37 2.20
C LYS A 585 -9.15 24.71 2.80
N ASN A 586 -9.14 25.37 3.96
CA ASN A 586 -7.92 25.84 4.66
C ASN A 586 -7.10 26.92 3.93
N ASP A 587 -7.63 27.52 2.88
CA ASP A 587 -6.97 28.64 2.22
C ASP A 587 -7.05 29.89 3.10
N LYS A 588 -5.89 30.31 3.64
CA LYS A 588 -5.73 31.53 4.46
C LYS A 588 -5.35 32.74 3.61
N ARG A 589 -4.98 32.55 2.32
CA ARG A 589 -4.48 33.62 1.46
C ARG A 589 -5.57 34.34 0.68
N THR A 590 -6.68 33.70 0.36
CA THR A 590 -7.82 34.35 -0.28
C THR A 590 -8.55 35.26 0.73
N ILE A 591 -8.40 36.57 0.56
CA ILE A 591 -9.02 37.57 1.40
C ILE A 591 -10.14 38.27 0.64
N TYR A 592 -11.28 38.41 1.31
CA TYR A 592 -12.43 39.15 0.77
C TYR A 592 -12.47 40.53 1.36
N ASN A 593 -12.43 41.58 0.50
CA ASN A 593 -12.61 42.97 0.86
C ASN A 593 -14.08 43.33 0.67
N CYS A 594 -14.71 43.88 1.69
CA CYS A 594 -16.14 44.10 1.69
C CYS A 594 -16.56 45.42 2.34
N VAL A 595 -17.46 46.16 1.67
CA VAL A 595 -18.23 47.24 2.28
C VAL A 595 -19.70 46.87 2.25
N TYR A 596 -20.36 46.91 3.41
CA TYR A 596 -21.77 46.59 3.50
C TYR A 596 -22.53 47.66 4.29
N ARG A 597 -23.83 47.76 4.04
CA ARG A 597 -24.76 48.59 4.82
C ARG A 597 -25.54 47.67 5.80
N ASP A 598 -25.54 48.04 7.08
CA ASP A 598 -26.22 47.27 8.12
C ASP A 598 -27.70 47.71 8.25
N GLY A 599 -28.62 46.91 7.68
CA GLY A 599 -30.04 47.26 7.61
C GLY A 599 -30.44 48.18 6.46
N LYS A 600 -31.76 48.49 6.34
CA LYS A 600 -32.30 49.32 5.24
C LYS A 600 -31.81 50.78 5.27
N GLN A 601 -31.59 51.33 6.43
CA GLN A 601 -31.18 52.75 6.68
C GLN A 601 -29.98 52.86 7.62
N GLY A 602 -29.26 51.77 7.85
CA GLY A 602 -28.15 51.70 8.78
C GLY A 602 -26.83 52.23 8.23
N ASP A 603 -25.83 52.22 9.08
CA ASP A 603 -24.48 52.68 8.81
C ASP A 603 -23.72 51.71 7.86
N TYR A 604 -22.66 52.25 7.27
CA TYR A 604 -21.82 51.48 6.34
C TYR A 604 -20.54 51.06 7.05
N PHE A 605 -20.23 49.75 6.92
CA PHE A 605 -19.06 49.13 7.50
C PHE A 605 -18.13 48.61 6.44
N ILE A 606 -16.81 48.65 6.71
CA ILE A 606 -15.73 48.14 5.88
C ILE A 606 -15.01 47.02 6.65
N LYS A 607 -14.70 45.92 5.96
CA LYS A 607 -13.99 44.81 6.57
C LYS A 607 -13.22 43.97 5.56
N ARG A 608 -12.21 43.27 6.08
CA ARG A 608 -11.47 42.19 5.38
C ARG A 608 -11.63 40.90 6.15
N PHE A 609 -11.84 39.82 5.43
CA PHE A 609 -11.99 38.51 6.07
C PHE A 609 -11.61 37.36 5.11
N ASN A 610 -11.29 36.19 5.65
CA ASN A 610 -11.13 34.95 4.92
C ASN A 610 -12.23 33.92 5.28
N VAL A 611 -12.30 32.87 4.49
CA VAL A 611 -13.22 31.74 4.70
C VAL A 611 -12.42 30.45 4.54
N THR A 612 -12.04 29.81 5.65
CA THR A 612 -11.12 28.66 5.65
C THR A 612 -11.83 27.33 5.74
N ALA A 613 -12.92 27.23 6.53
CA ALA A 613 -13.66 25.98 6.73
C ALA A 613 -15.17 26.24 6.80
N MET A 614 -15.96 25.46 6.02
CA MET A 614 -17.40 25.59 5.94
C MET A 614 -18.08 24.24 5.78
N THR A 615 -19.27 24.10 6.35
CA THR A 615 -20.16 22.98 6.08
C THR A 615 -20.87 23.22 4.75
N ARG A 616 -20.89 22.24 3.85
CA ARG A 616 -21.58 22.30 2.55
C ARG A 616 -23.07 22.57 2.74
N ASP A 617 -23.64 23.34 1.83
CA ASP A 617 -25.06 23.68 1.70
C ASP A 617 -25.68 24.45 2.90
N LYS A 618 -24.88 24.78 3.91
CA LYS A 618 -25.29 25.64 5.01
C LYS A 618 -25.13 27.11 4.63
N LEU A 619 -26.14 27.92 4.92
CA LEU A 619 -26.13 29.34 4.66
C LEU A 619 -25.52 30.10 5.83
N TYR A 620 -24.56 30.94 5.56
CA TYR A 620 -23.84 31.78 6.53
C TYR A 620 -24.03 33.25 6.20
N ASP A 621 -23.84 34.16 7.17
CA ASP A 621 -23.98 35.60 7.02
C ASP A 621 -22.65 36.31 7.35
N ILE A 622 -22.25 37.23 6.49
CA ILE A 622 -21.06 38.06 6.71
C ILE A 622 -21.42 39.45 7.28
N THR A 623 -22.71 39.82 7.38
CA THR A 623 -23.19 41.01 8.03
C THR A 623 -23.55 40.75 9.51
N GLN A 624 -24.23 41.63 10.18
CA GLN A 624 -24.70 41.42 11.55
C GLN A 624 -26.09 40.75 11.60
N GLY A 625 -26.61 40.30 10.47
CA GLY A 625 -27.93 39.64 10.39
C GLY A 625 -29.10 40.63 10.46
N THR A 626 -28.85 41.91 10.45
CA THR A 626 -29.90 42.96 10.48
C THR A 626 -30.75 42.89 9.19
N PRO A 627 -32.08 42.77 9.27
CA PRO A 627 -32.94 42.66 8.08
C PRO A 627 -32.74 43.87 7.13
N GLY A 628 -32.50 43.59 5.84
CA GLY A 628 -32.24 44.58 4.83
C GLY A 628 -30.79 45.03 4.69
N SER A 629 -29.86 44.34 5.33
CA SER A 629 -28.43 44.54 5.10
C SER A 629 -28.09 44.22 3.66
N ARG A 630 -27.09 44.91 3.11
CA ARG A 630 -26.70 44.76 1.70
C ARG A 630 -25.22 45.06 1.49
N ILE A 631 -24.56 44.21 0.70
CA ILE A 631 -23.19 44.45 0.24
C ILE A 631 -23.21 45.55 -0.85
N ILE A 632 -22.34 46.52 -0.70
CA ILE A 632 -22.19 47.67 -1.61
C ILE A 632 -20.93 47.53 -2.44
N TYR A 633 -19.86 46.98 -1.88
CA TYR A 633 -18.60 46.71 -2.57
C TYR A 633 -18.07 45.36 -2.10
N PHE A 634 -17.51 44.55 -3.04
CA PHE A 634 -16.97 43.23 -2.74
C PHE A 634 -15.92 42.83 -3.78
N THR A 635 -14.76 42.41 -3.31
CA THR A 635 -13.71 41.80 -4.13
C THR A 635 -13.14 40.57 -3.45
N ALA A 636 -12.66 39.63 -4.24
CA ALA A 636 -11.95 38.43 -3.78
C ALA A 636 -10.49 38.55 -4.24
N ASN A 637 -9.58 38.51 -3.28
CA ASN A 637 -8.15 38.80 -3.47
C ASN A 637 -7.35 37.51 -3.12
N PRO A 638 -6.87 36.74 -4.12
CA PRO A 638 -6.27 35.41 -3.91
C PRO A 638 -4.95 35.42 -3.11
N ASN A 639 -4.28 36.57 -3.03
CA ASN A 639 -3.04 36.75 -2.28
C ASN A 639 -3.15 37.84 -1.22
N GLY A 640 -4.37 38.23 -0.77
CA GLY A 640 -4.56 39.23 0.24
C GLY A 640 -4.25 40.67 -0.22
N GLU A 641 -4.40 40.95 -1.50
CA GLU A 641 -4.19 42.27 -2.06
C GLU A 641 -5.14 43.29 -1.40
N ALA A 642 -4.62 44.44 -1.11
CA ALA A 642 -5.35 45.55 -0.50
C ALA A 642 -5.53 46.68 -1.53
N GLU A 643 -6.77 46.89 -1.91
CA GLU A 643 -7.16 47.92 -2.88
C GLU A 643 -7.42 49.23 -2.19
N ILE A 644 -7.25 50.37 -2.95
CA ILE A 644 -7.72 51.67 -2.54
C ILE A 644 -9.04 51.96 -3.24
N ILE A 645 -10.06 52.28 -2.48
CA ILE A 645 -11.39 52.59 -2.99
C ILE A 645 -11.73 54.06 -2.83
N LYS A 646 -12.47 54.60 -3.82
CA LYS A 646 -13.06 55.92 -3.79
C LYS A 646 -14.56 55.81 -3.52
N VAL A 647 -14.96 56.29 -2.35
CA VAL A 647 -16.35 56.30 -1.90
C VAL A 647 -16.96 57.67 -2.19
N THR A 648 -18.02 57.71 -3.00
CA THR A 648 -18.78 58.93 -3.31
C THR A 648 -20.06 58.91 -2.48
N MET A 649 -20.25 59.90 -1.64
CA MET A 649 -21.40 60.07 -0.76
C MET A 649 -22.43 61.03 -1.34
N GLU A 650 -23.68 60.91 -0.91
CA GLU A 650 -24.72 61.88 -1.24
C GLU A 650 -24.43 63.22 -0.56
N PRO A 651 -24.61 64.38 -1.26
CA PRO A 651 -24.41 65.70 -0.67
C PRO A 651 -25.45 65.91 0.44
N ASP A 652 -25.00 66.40 1.60
CA ASP A 652 -25.87 66.85 2.68
C ASP A 652 -26.21 68.32 2.48
N LEU A 653 -27.42 68.56 2.04
CA LEU A 653 -27.90 69.90 1.69
C LEU A 653 -27.90 70.89 2.91
N SER A 654 -27.81 70.32 4.13
CA SER A 654 -27.79 71.12 5.35
C SER A 654 -26.41 71.70 5.72
N LYS A 655 -25.32 71.28 5.04
CA LYS A 655 -23.94 71.61 5.40
C LYS A 655 -23.16 72.22 4.20
N LYS A 656 -22.86 73.52 4.24
CA LYS A 656 -22.21 74.32 3.14
C LYS A 656 -20.77 73.89 2.73
N ARG A 657 -20.04 73.07 3.50
CA ARG A 657 -18.65 72.62 3.18
C ARG A 657 -18.44 71.21 3.66
N GLN A 658 -18.71 70.20 2.82
CA GLN A 658 -18.41 68.86 3.12
C GLN A 658 -17.81 68.17 1.93
N SER A 659 -16.71 67.44 2.13
CA SER A 659 -16.20 66.48 1.10
C SER A 659 -17.25 65.40 0.80
N ILE A 660 -17.58 65.22 -0.47
CA ILE A 660 -18.44 64.17 -0.96
C ILE A 660 -17.65 62.93 -1.35
N PHE A 661 -16.33 62.99 -1.28
CA PHE A 661 -15.41 61.89 -1.59
C PHE A 661 -14.67 61.46 -0.34
N LEU A 662 -14.54 60.17 -0.13
CA LEU A 662 -13.71 59.52 0.90
C LEU A 662 -12.87 58.48 0.18
N GLU A 663 -11.57 58.53 0.37
CA GLU A 663 -10.66 57.48 -0.08
C GLU A 663 -10.36 56.59 1.12
N LYS A 664 -10.36 55.29 0.90
CA LYS A 664 -10.05 54.31 1.94
C LYS A 664 -9.20 53.21 1.38
N ASP A 665 -8.10 52.95 2.06
CA ASP A 665 -7.16 51.89 1.76
C ASP A 665 -7.56 50.66 2.59
N PHE A 666 -7.67 49.50 1.94
CA PHE A 666 -7.95 48.25 2.63
C PHE A 666 -6.72 47.74 3.40
N SER A 667 -5.49 48.17 3.13
CA SER A 667 -4.29 47.79 3.86
C SER A 667 -4.37 48.18 5.36
N GLU A 668 -5.06 49.27 5.62
CA GLU A 668 -5.31 49.77 7.00
C GLU A 668 -6.36 48.93 7.76
N ILE A 669 -7.04 48.01 7.11
CA ILE A 669 -8.12 47.22 7.69
C ILE A 669 -7.58 45.84 8.07
N LEU A 670 -7.56 45.52 9.33
CA LEU A 670 -7.14 44.23 9.85
C LEU A 670 -8.03 43.09 9.32
N ILE A 671 -7.42 42.00 8.93
CA ILE A 671 -8.12 40.79 8.53
C ILE A 671 -8.70 40.13 9.79
N LYS A 672 -10.03 40.01 9.86
CA LYS A 672 -10.75 39.43 11.00
C LYS A 672 -11.64 38.28 10.55
N GLY A 673 -12.19 37.51 11.51
CA GLY A 673 -13.14 36.46 11.19
C GLY A 673 -14.37 36.96 10.43
N ARG A 674 -14.97 36.15 9.58
CA ARG A 674 -16.12 36.50 8.71
C ARG A 674 -17.30 37.11 9.43
N ALA A 675 -17.56 36.70 10.68
CA ALA A 675 -18.68 37.21 11.52
C ALA A 675 -18.40 38.58 12.16
N ALA A 676 -17.16 39.09 12.06
CA ALA A 676 -16.83 40.40 12.63
C ALA A 676 -17.62 41.52 11.94
N LYS A 677 -18.07 42.52 12.72
CA LYS A 677 -18.82 43.69 12.20
C LYS A 677 -18.00 44.54 11.23
N GLY A 678 -16.68 44.60 11.41
CA GLY A 678 -15.78 45.49 10.65
C GLY A 678 -15.71 46.90 11.27
N ASN A 679 -15.01 47.81 10.58
CA ASN A 679 -14.83 49.15 10.99
C ASN A 679 -15.93 50.05 10.41
N LEU A 680 -16.39 51.06 11.14
CA LEU A 680 -17.35 52.04 10.61
C LEU A 680 -16.72 52.84 9.49
N LEU A 681 -17.28 52.77 8.27
CA LEU A 681 -16.82 53.58 7.14
C LEU A 681 -17.46 54.97 7.11
N THR A 682 -18.80 55.02 7.16
CA THR A 682 -19.57 56.26 7.19
C THR A 682 -21.01 56.02 7.60
N LYS A 683 -21.63 57.03 8.22
CA LYS A 683 -23.07 57.08 8.49
C LYS A 683 -23.87 57.72 7.35
N ARG A 684 -23.17 58.33 6.37
CA ARG A 684 -23.82 58.99 5.21
C ARG A 684 -24.16 58.03 4.12
N THR A 685 -25.25 58.35 3.38
CA THR A 685 -25.65 57.52 2.23
C THR A 685 -24.54 57.52 1.18
N ILE A 686 -24.12 56.31 0.79
CA ILE A 686 -23.14 56.10 -0.28
C ILE A 686 -23.87 56.06 -1.61
N ARG A 687 -23.49 56.92 -2.57
CA ARG A 687 -24.00 56.92 -3.93
C ARG A 687 -23.26 55.92 -4.80
N ARG A 688 -21.92 55.79 -4.67
CA ARG A 688 -21.08 54.88 -5.46
C ARG A 688 -19.77 54.59 -4.76
N ILE A 689 -19.28 53.36 -4.91
CA ILE A 689 -17.91 52.98 -4.60
C ILE A 689 -17.24 52.53 -5.90
N GLY A 690 -16.06 53.06 -6.17
CA GLY A 690 -15.21 52.66 -7.30
C GLY A 690 -13.83 52.29 -6.82
N LEU A 691 -13.19 51.38 -7.51
CA LEU A 691 -11.77 51.06 -7.35
C LEU A 691 -10.96 52.29 -7.81
N LYS A 692 -9.99 52.75 -7.00
CA LYS A 692 -9.05 53.78 -7.35
C LYS A 692 -7.73 53.19 -7.85
N SER A 693 -7.18 52.26 -7.11
CA SER A 693 -5.96 51.53 -7.49
C SER A 693 -5.95 50.15 -6.87
N HIS A 694 -5.31 49.20 -7.55
CA HIS A 694 -4.93 47.94 -6.95
C HIS A 694 -3.79 48.14 -5.96
N GLY A 695 -3.79 47.46 -4.83
CA GLY A 695 -2.74 47.50 -3.84
C GLY A 695 -1.94 46.20 -3.82
N HIS A 696 -0.94 46.19 -2.98
CA HIS A 696 -0.06 45.04 -2.77
C HIS A 696 -0.65 44.05 -1.76
N SER A 697 -0.08 42.85 -1.73
CA SER A 697 -0.42 41.82 -0.69
C SER A 697 -0.05 42.34 0.70
N THR A 698 -0.94 42.11 1.65
CA THR A 698 -0.70 42.41 3.08
C THR A 698 -0.34 41.13 3.88
N LEU A 699 -0.12 40.04 3.18
CA LEU A 699 0.26 38.74 3.75
C LEU A 699 1.78 38.53 3.60
N GLY A 700 2.38 37.76 4.48
CA GLY A 700 3.80 37.38 4.37
C GLY A 700 4.13 36.63 3.10
N GLY A 701 5.39 36.34 2.89
CA GLY A 701 5.94 35.73 1.66
C GLY A 701 5.15 34.53 1.15
N ARG A 702 5.11 34.38 -0.16
CA ARG A 702 4.49 33.21 -0.83
C ARG A 702 5.55 32.21 -1.22
N LYS A 703 5.37 30.96 -0.84
CA LYS A 703 6.25 29.87 -1.23
C LYS A 703 6.09 29.59 -2.72
N VAL A 704 7.21 29.45 -3.43
CA VAL A 704 7.26 29.25 -4.88
C VAL A 704 8.14 28.05 -5.20
N TRP A 705 7.69 27.19 -6.10
CA TRP A 705 8.42 26.02 -6.61
C TRP A 705 8.53 26.12 -8.12
N PHE A 706 9.59 25.53 -8.68
CA PHE A 706 9.81 25.39 -10.12
C PHE A 706 9.70 23.92 -10.52
N ASP A 707 8.82 23.66 -11.47
CA ASP A 707 8.65 22.34 -12.09
C ASP A 707 9.39 22.29 -13.44
N PRO A 708 10.52 21.56 -13.52
CA PRO A 708 11.34 21.48 -14.72
C PRO A 708 10.67 20.68 -15.85
N ASP A 709 9.65 19.87 -15.56
CA ASP A 709 8.98 19.07 -16.59
C ASP A 709 8.10 19.92 -17.50
N VAL A 710 7.59 21.01 -16.95
CA VAL A 710 6.72 21.94 -17.67
C VAL A 710 7.35 23.34 -17.84
N ASN A 711 8.56 23.55 -17.35
CA ASN A 711 9.27 24.84 -17.34
C ASN A 711 8.42 26.00 -16.79
N ARG A 712 7.75 25.75 -15.65
CA ARG A 712 6.89 26.73 -14.99
C ARG A 712 7.06 26.70 -13.49
N ILE A 713 6.79 27.85 -12.88
CA ILE A 713 6.65 27.91 -11.43
C ILE A 713 5.25 27.52 -11.00
N ASN A 714 5.14 27.09 -9.75
CA ASN A 714 3.86 26.78 -9.12
C ASN A 714 3.88 27.11 -7.62
N TYR A 715 2.70 27.05 -7.01
CA TYR A 715 2.50 27.28 -5.57
C TYR A 715 1.99 26.02 -4.86
N ASP A 716 2.03 24.86 -5.54
CA ASP A 716 1.42 23.60 -5.14
C ASP A 716 2.46 22.58 -4.65
N GLU A 717 3.66 23.03 -4.29
CA GLU A 717 4.76 22.23 -3.74
C GLU A 717 5.32 21.16 -4.71
N ASN A 718 5.25 21.40 -6.03
CA ASN A 718 5.80 20.50 -7.04
C ASN A 718 7.12 20.98 -7.60
N GLY A 719 8.12 20.09 -7.67
CA GLY A 719 9.45 20.37 -8.19
C GLY A 719 10.38 21.03 -7.16
N ARG A 720 11.31 21.85 -7.63
CA ARG A 720 12.35 22.47 -6.81
C ARG A 720 11.83 23.71 -6.08
N PHE A 721 11.99 23.77 -4.76
CA PHE A 721 11.67 24.96 -3.96
C PHE A 721 12.61 26.11 -4.26
N LEU A 722 12.06 27.29 -4.59
CA LEU A 722 12.79 28.51 -4.91
C LEU A 722 12.90 29.48 -3.73
N GLY A 723 12.04 29.36 -2.73
CA GLY A 723 11.99 30.24 -1.57
C GLY A 723 10.63 30.89 -1.34
N GLU A 724 10.58 31.82 -0.38
CA GLU A 724 9.43 32.66 -0.09
C GLU A 724 9.58 34.01 -0.78
N PHE A 725 8.56 34.42 -1.53
CA PHE A 725 8.55 35.65 -2.34
C PHE A 725 7.51 36.61 -1.80
N ASN A 726 7.92 37.84 -1.55
CA ASN A 726 7.06 39.01 -1.33
C ASN A 726 6.71 39.66 -2.67
N ASP A 727 5.75 40.59 -2.66
CA ASP A 727 5.25 41.20 -3.90
C ASP A 727 6.33 41.94 -4.73
N ASP A 728 7.39 42.45 -4.08
CA ASP A 728 8.50 43.18 -4.71
C ASP A 728 9.63 42.21 -5.20
N ASP A 729 9.59 40.94 -4.83
CA ASP A 729 10.60 39.96 -5.20
C ASP A 729 10.48 39.58 -6.67
N SER A 730 11.61 39.25 -7.26
CA SER A 730 11.73 38.82 -8.65
C SER A 730 12.49 37.49 -8.73
N ILE A 731 12.27 36.77 -9.81
CA ILE A 731 13.03 35.55 -10.15
C ILE A 731 14.15 35.93 -11.10
N LEU A 732 15.38 35.54 -10.78
CA LEU A 732 16.52 35.56 -11.68
C LEU A 732 16.52 34.30 -12.54
N VAL A 733 16.64 34.47 -13.85
CA VAL A 733 16.82 33.39 -14.82
C VAL A 733 18.20 33.55 -15.45
N VAL A 734 18.99 32.48 -15.44
CA VAL A 734 20.29 32.41 -16.12
C VAL A 734 20.29 31.21 -17.03
N LEU A 735 20.61 31.42 -18.29
CA LEU A 735 20.65 30.39 -19.33
C LEU A 735 22.09 29.87 -19.51
N ASP A 736 22.21 28.69 -20.07
CA ASP A 736 23.50 28.03 -20.34
C ASP A 736 24.40 28.78 -21.33
N ASN A 737 23.80 29.63 -22.19
CA ASN A 737 24.50 30.52 -23.11
C ASN A 737 25.01 31.83 -22.46
N GLY A 738 24.89 31.94 -21.11
CA GLY A 738 25.30 33.09 -20.34
C GLY A 738 24.34 34.29 -20.38
N GLU A 739 23.19 34.16 -20.99
CA GLU A 739 22.13 35.15 -20.92
C GLU A 739 21.45 35.12 -19.56
N PHE A 740 21.05 36.29 -19.05
CA PHE A 740 20.28 36.40 -17.83
C PHE A 740 19.24 37.55 -17.90
N TYR A 741 18.16 37.41 -17.14
CA TYR A 741 17.11 38.42 -16.99
C TYR A 741 16.33 38.15 -15.70
N ILE A 742 15.54 39.14 -15.24
CA ILE A 742 14.61 38.94 -14.15
C ILE A 742 13.15 38.97 -14.61
N THR A 743 12.31 38.19 -13.92
CA THR A 743 10.87 38.15 -14.16
C THR A 743 10.10 38.15 -12.85
N ASN A 744 8.80 38.46 -12.90
CA ASN A 744 7.92 38.26 -11.76
C ASN A 744 7.65 36.75 -11.53
N PHE A 745 7.12 36.38 -10.36
CA PHE A 745 6.78 35.00 -10.01
C PHE A 745 5.32 34.64 -10.35
N ASP A 746 4.86 34.97 -11.57
CA ASP A 746 3.54 34.58 -12.08
C ASP A 746 3.58 33.15 -12.61
N VAL A 747 2.64 32.29 -12.17
CA VAL A 747 2.52 30.88 -12.61
C VAL A 747 2.26 30.72 -14.11
N ASN A 748 1.86 31.79 -14.81
CA ASN A 748 1.67 31.78 -16.25
C ASN A 748 2.98 31.95 -17.03
N ASN A 749 4.07 32.36 -16.37
CA ASN A 749 5.37 32.46 -17.02
C ASN A 749 5.84 31.07 -17.45
N HIS A 750 6.35 31.01 -18.67
CA HIS A 750 7.01 29.84 -19.22
C HIS A 750 8.49 30.20 -19.44
N TYR A 751 9.35 29.33 -18.96
CA TYR A 751 10.79 29.50 -19.03
C TYR A 751 11.39 28.65 -20.15
N GLU A 752 12.61 28.95 -20.57
CA GLU A 752 13.35 28.27 -21.62
C GLU A 752 13.80 26.86 -21.19
N ASP A 753 14.08 25.98 -22.15
CA ASP A 753 14.56 24.65 -21.90
C ASP A 753 16.04 24.59 -21.40
N ASN A 754 16.82 25.62 -21.67
CA ASN A 754 18.25 25.71 -21.40
C ASN A 754 18.58 26.53 -20.14
N ILE A 755 17.78 26.42 -19.10
CA ILE A 755 17.98 27.10 -17.80
C ILE A 755 19.19 26.50 -17.08
N LEU A 756 20.18 27.33 -16.77
CA LEU A 756 21.30 26.98 -15.90
C LEU A 756 20.97 27.26 -14.43
N ARG A 757 20.38 28.44 -14.14
CA ARG A 757 19.95 28.86 -12.81
C ARG A 757 18.58 29.50 -12.84
N LEU A 758 17.76 29.19 -11.86
CA LEU A 758 16.47 29.87 -11.63
C LEU A 758 16.28 29.97 -10.12
N GLU A 759 16.27 31.20 -9.59
CA GLU A 759 16.25 31.45 -8.18
C GLU A 759 15.66 32.83 -7.86
N LYS A 760 15.45 33.12 -6.57
CA LYS A 760 15.07 34.47 -6.12
C LYS A 760 16.22 35.43 -6.40
N TRP A 761 15.92 36.54 -7.05
CA TRP A 761 16.92 37.58 -7.36
C TRP A 761 17.36 38.31 -6.08
N ASP A 762 18.68 38.46 -5.94
CA ASP A 762 19.35 39.23 -4.88
C ASP A 762 20.36 40.18 -5.54
N GLU A 763 20.18 41.49 -5.29
CA GLU A 763 21.03 42.53 -5.88
C GLU A 763 22.47 42.50 -5.37
N HIS A 764 22.69 41.96 -4.17
CA HIS A 764 24.02 41.90 -3.56
C HIS A 764 24.78 40.62 -3.85
N LYS A 765 24.15 39.67 -4.51
CA LYS A 765 24.74 38.39 -4.83
C LYS A 765 25.85 38.48 -5.86
N ILE A 766 27.06 38.06 -5.48
CA ILE A 766 28.22 38.09 -6.34
C ILE A 766 28.36 36.77 -7.09
N TRP A 767 28.46 36.89 -8.40
CA TRP A 767 28.65 35.74 -9.28
C TRP A 767 30.09 35.67 -9.77
N THR A 768 30.64 34.44 -9.83
CA THR A 768 31.92 34.16 -10.47
C THR A 768 31.66 33.34 -11.72
N ALA A 769 32.02 33.86 -12.88
CA ALA A 769 31.90 33.16 -14.15
C ALA A 769 33.27 32.87 -14.79
N ILE A 770 33.46 31.68 -15.29
CA ILE A 770 34.60 31.30 -16.12
C ILE A 770 34.08 31.00 -17.50
N LEU A 771 34.72 31.63 -18.50
CA LEU A 771 34.26 31.57 -19.88
C LEU A 771 35.44 31.52 -20.86
N TYR A 772 35.22 30.95 -22.04
CA TYR A 772 36.05 31.16 -23.23
C TYR A 772 35.57 32.41 -23.93
N ASP A 773 36.44 33.39 -24.04
CA ASP A 773 36.18 34.69 -24.72
C ASP A 773 36.59 34.57 -26.19
N ALA A 774 35.60 34.48 -27.09
CA ALA A 774 35.81 34.35 -28.52
C ALA A 774 36.46 35.55 -29.19
N ASP A 775 36.34 36.78 -28.59
CA ASP A 775 36.96 38.01 -29.07
C ASP A 775 38.42 38.09 -28.69
N ASN A 776 38.90 37.18 -27.83
CA ASN A 776 40.28 37.19 -27.31
C ASN A 776 40.96 35.83 -27.48
N GLU A 777 41.02 35.34 -28.70
CA GLU A 777 41.71 34.09 -29.07
C GLU A 777 41.17 32.83 -28.42
N GLY A 778 39.94 32.90 -27.82
CA GLY A 778 39.29 31.78 -27.16
C GLY A 778 40.00 31.34 -25.87
N TYR A 779 40.78 32.20 -25.23
CA TYR A 779 41.38 31.90 -23.93
C TYR A 779 40.31 31.91 -22.79
N PRO A 780 40.57 31.15 -21.70
CA PRO A 780 39.69 31.16 -20.55
C PRO A 780 39.88 32.47 -19.73
N TYR A 781 38.78 33.12 -19.47
CA TYR A 781 38.69 34.32 -18.61
C TYR A 781 37.83 34.05 -17.39
N ILE A 782 38.14 34.73 -16.27
CA ILE A 782 37.35 34.71 -15.04
C ILE A 782 36.79 36.15 -14.80
N LYS A 783 35.54 36.22 -14.39
CA LYS A 783 34.85 37.43 -14.03
C LYS A 783 34.19 37.31 -12.68
N ARG A 784 34.15 38.36 -11.87
CA ARG A 784 33.29 38.47 -10.66
C ARG A 784 32.43 39.68 -10.80
N PHE A 785 31.11 39.52 -10.67
CA PHE A 785 30.14 40.59 -10.91
C PHE A 785 28.80 40.35 -10.19
N THR A 786 27.98 41.40 -10.10
CA THR A 786 26.55 41.32 -9.73
C THR A 786 25.69 41.38 -10.99
N MET A 787 24.51 40.74 -10.96
CA MET A 787 23.56 40.76 -12.07
C MET A 787 22.57 41.90 -11.89
N ASP A 788 22.44 42.81 -12.89
CA ASP A 788 21.55 43.95 -12.84
C ASP A 788 20.07 43.54 -12.92
N ALA A 789 19.20 44.24 -12.17
CA ALA A 789 17.76 44.05 -12.23
C ALA A 789 17.17 44.49 -13.56
N THR A 790 17.11 43.64 -14.57
CA THR A 790 16.56 43.94 -15.88
C THR A 790 15.65 42.86 -16.42
N LYS A 791 14.54 43.27 -17.04
CA LYS A 791 13.61 42.39 -17.75
C LYS A 791 14.07 42.09 -19.19
N ARG A 792 15.13 42.74 -19.66
CA ARG A 792 15.71 42.46 -20.98
C ARG A 792 16.83 41.46 -20.85
N HIS A 793 16.93 40.57 -21.79
CA HIS A 793 18.03 39.61 -21.84
C HIS A 793 19.36 40.37 -21.94
N GLN A 794 20.26 40.06 -21.06
CA GLN A 794 21.65 40.53 -21.04
C GLN A 794 22.57 39.31 -21.02
N ASN A 795 23.78 39.44 -21.59
CA ASN A 795 24.73 38.33 -21.66
C ASN A 795 25.99 38.67 -20.86
N CYS A 796 26.34 37.82 -19.90
CA CYS A 796 27.57 37.97 -19.11
C CYS A 796 28.85 37.52 -19.87
N LEU A 797 28.71 36.82 -21.00
CA LEU A 797 29.87 36.39 -21.82
C LEU A 797 30.36 37.46 -22.79
N GLY A 798 29.57 38.50 -23.08
CA GLY A 798 29.81 39.52 -24.07
C GLY A 798 28.89 39.39 -25.29
N GLU A 799 29.19 40.09 -26.38
CA GLU A 799 28.35 40.15 -27.59
C GLU A 799 28.67 39.05 -28.61
N ASN A 800 29.81 38.35 -28.46
CA ASN A 800 30.21 37.33 -29.40
C ASN A 800 29.51 35.98 -29.14
N PRO A 801 28.70 35.49 -30.06
CA PRO A 801 27.90 34.27 -29.86
C PRO A 801 28.76 32.99 -29.78
N ASN A 802 30.04 33.06 -30.10
CA ASN A 802 30.97 31.92 -30.01
C ASN A 802 31.66 31.83 -28.64
N SER A 803 31.46 32.80 -27.74
CA SER A 803 31.91 32.73 -26.36
C SER A 803 31.14 31.63 -25.60
N LYS A 804 31.81 30.90 -24.73
CA LYS A 804 31.22 29.75 -24.04
C LYS A 804 31.38 29.86 -22.53
N LEU A 805 30.34 29.64 -21.80
CA LEU A 805 30.38 29.51 -20.35
C LEU A 805 31.00 28.16 -19.98
N ILE A 806 31.96 28.17 -19.06
CA ILE A 806 32.63 26.97 -18.53
C ILE A 806 32.04 26.65 -17.14
N LEU A 807 31.99 27.65 -16.25
CA LEU A 807 31.53 27.54 -14.90
C LEU A 807 30.82 28.83 -14.46
N LEU A 808 29.71 28.71 -13.75
CA LEU A 808 29.05 29.80 -13.06
C LEU A 808 28.77 29.39 -11.63
N THR A 809 29.33 30.13 -10.67
CA THR A 809 29.12 29.87 -9.24
C THR A 809 28.73 31.11 -8.48
N ASP A 810 27.93 30.97 -7.46
CA ASP A 810 27.49 32.00 -6.53
C ASP A 810 28.17 31.87 -5.14
N THR A 811 29.12 30.96 -5.02
CA THR A 811 29.91 30.79 -3.79
C THR A 811 30.66 32.10 -3.50
N PRO A 812 30.57 32.64 -2.27
CA PRO A 812 31.15 33.96 -1.95
C PRO A 812 32.67 34.00 -2.12
N PHE A 813 33.36 32.93 -1.78
CA PHE A 813 34.82 32.78 -1.85
C PHE A 813 35.18 31.51 -2.62
N PRO A 814 34.93 31.45 -3.95
CA PRO A 814 35.09 30.20 -4.69
C PRO A 814 36.57 29.84 -4.88
N ARG A 815 36.89 28.62 -4.58
CA ARG A 815 38.19 27.97 -4.86
C ARG A 815 38.04 27.07 -6.06
N LEU A 816 38.97 27.24 -7.01
CA LEU A 816 38.90 26.59 -8.29
C LEU A 816 40.13 25.74 -8.51
N LYS A 817 39.96 24.46 -8.83
CA LYS A 817 41.01 23.57 -9.27
C LYS A 817 41.01 23.54 -10.78
N VAL A 818 42.09 24.00 -11.36
CA VAL A 818 42.29 24.07 -12.81
C VAL A 818 43.20 22.91 -13.23
N THR A 819 42.72 22.08 -14.15
CA THR A 819 43.49 20.98 -14.72
C THR A 819 43.78 21.26 -16.20
N TYR A 820 44.95 20.85 -16.63
CA TYR A 820 45.44 21.15 -17.99
C TYR A 820 45.37 19.92 -18.88
N GLY A 821 45.00 20.09 -20.15
CA GLY A 821 44.83 19.00 -21.09
C GLY A 821 45.62 19.19 -22.42
N GLY A 822 45.53 18.22 -23.28
CA GLY A 822 46.20 18.23 -24.56
C GLY A 822 47.72 18.24 -24.43
N VAL A 823 48.41 19.24 -25.00
CA VAL A 823 49.87 19.39 -24.93
C VAL A 823 50.36 19.80 -23.53
N ASP A 824 49.45 20.33 -22.70
CA ASP A 824 49.74 20.86 -21.37
C ASP A 824 49.40 19.88 -20.24
N VAL A 825 49.01 18.65 -20.54
CA VAL A 825 48.59 17.60 -19.57
C VAL A 825 49.65 17.25 -18.50
N ILE A 826 50.93 17.52 -18.77
CA ILE A 826 52.03 17.26 -17.83
C ILE A 826 52.12 18.31 -16.70
N ARG A 827 51.34 19.39 -16.82
CA ARG A 827 51.34 20.45 -15.81
C ARG A 827 50.57 20.01 -14.56
N PRO A 828 51.08 20.33 -13.36
CA PRO A 828 50.32 20.10 -12.15
C PRO A 828 49.05 20.92 -12.15
N ALA A 829 47.98 20.39 -11.55
CA ALA A 829 46.77 21.14 -11.31
C ALA A 829 47.04 22.36 -10.41
N GLU A 830 46.42 23.50 -10.73
CA GLU A 830 46.57 24.74 -9.99
C GLU A 830 45.29 25.08 -9.23
N GLU A 831 45.41 25.48 -7.97
CA GLU A 831 44.30 25.96 -7.15
C GLU A 831 44.27 27.49 -7.14
N ILE A 832 43.13 28.04 -7.49
CA ILE A 832 42.95 29.50 -7.60
C ILE A 832 41.84 29.95 -6.65
N ASP A 833 42.12 30.86 -5.75
CA ASP A 833 41.15 31.62 -4.99
C ASP A 833 40.65 32.79 -5.89
N ALA A 834 39.39 32.71 -6.31
CA ALA A 834 38.82 33.62 -7.27
C ALA A 834 38.73 35.07 -6.75
N GLU A 835 38.54 35.28 -5.43
CA GLU A 835 38.49 36.62 -4.84
C GLU A 835 39.84 37.28 -4.85
N GLN A 836 40.90 36.55 -4.51
CA GLN A 836 42.27 37.08 -4.55
C GLN A 836 42.75 37.28 -5.98
N PHE A 837 42.25 36.44 -6.92
CA PHE A 837 42.65 36.50 -8.30
C PHE A 837 42.06 37.69 -9.06
N ILE A 838 40.77 38.02 -8.82
CA ILE A 838 40.06 39.10 -9.54
C ILE A 838 39.07 39.85 -8.60
N ALA A 839 39.14 41.18 -8.62
CA ALA A 839 38.15 42.03 -7.93
C ALA A 839 36.81 42.04 -8.67
N GLN A 840 35.72 42.24 -7.92
CA GLN A 840 34.39 42.45 -8.49
C GLN A 840 34.34 43.64 -9.45
N LYS A 841 33.67 43.47 -10.59
CA LYS A 841 33.44 44.53 -11.59
C LYS A 841 32.07 44.35 -12.22
N SER A 842 31.67 45.25 -13.14
CA SER A 842 30.43 45.10 -13.89
C SER A 842 30.48 43.80 -14.74
N PHE A 843 29.31 43.17 -14.91
CA PHE A 843 29.19 42.00 -15.79
C PHE A 843 29.65 42.23 -17.24
N LYS A 844 29.62 43.48 -17.71
CA LYS A 844 30.13 43.92 -19.04
C LYS A 844 31.65 43.96 -19.10
N ALA A 845 32.35 43.88 -17.97
CA ALA A 845 33.81 43.91 -18.01
C ALA A 845 34.38 42.65 -18.68
N LYS A 846 35.50 42.79 -19.38
CA LYS A 846 36.17 41.69 -20.08
C LYS A 846 36.58 40.53 -19.15
N GLY A 847 36.86 40.83 -17.89
CA GLY A 847 37.42 39.86 -16.94
C GLY A 847 38.95 39.80 -16.97
N LYS A 848 39.56 38.87 -16.27
CA LYS A 848 40.97 38.59 -16.21
C LYS A 848 41.26 37.23 -16.84
N ARG A 849 42.27 37.17 -17.70
CA ARG A 849 42.67 35.91 -18.28
C ARG A 849 43.09 34.93 -17.19
N LEU A 850 42.52 33.72 -17.19
CA LEU A 850 42.80 32.72 -16.18
C LEU A 850 44.12 32.02 -16.47
N THR A 851 44.34 31.60 -17.71
CA THR A 851 45.56 30.95 -18.18
C THR A 851 45.71 31.09 -19.69
N THR A 852 46.89 30.82 -20.21
CA THR A 852 47.18 30.69 -21.64
C THR A 852 47.28 29.23 -22.07
N TRP A 853 47.19 28.30 -21.13
CA TRP A 853 47.32 26.87 -21.36
C TRP A 853 45.98 26.23 -21.68
N LYS A 854 46.05 25.09 -22.36
CA LYS A 854 44.81 24.37 -22.71
C LYS A 854 44.21 23.69 -21.46
N LEU A 855 42.96 24.05 -21.17
CA LEU A 855 42.21 23.45 -20.06
C LEU A 855 41.71 22.04 -20.40
N GLU A 856 41.74 21.14 -19.41
CA GLU A 856 41.01 19.90 -19.43
C GLU A 856 39.68 20.06 -18.65
N SER A 857 39.75 20.51 -17.39
CA SER A 857 38.56 20.78 -16.58
C SER A 857 38.84 21.88 -15.57
N ILE A 858 37.75 22.46 -15.06
CA ILE A 858 37.75 23.34 -13.89
C ILE A 858 36.69 22.81 -12.92
N GLU A 859 37.15 22.54 -11.71
CA GLU A 859 36.33 22.03 -10.64
C GLU A 859 36.27 23.06 -9.50
N GLU A 860 35.08 23.29 -8.94
CA GLU A 860 34.94 24.11 -7.75
C GLU A 860 35.23 23.25 -6.51
N LEU A 861 36.13 23.72 -5.67
CA LEU A 861 36.48 23.08 -4.40
C LEU A 861 35.68 23.74 -3.26
N GLU A 862 35.53 23.03 -2.16
CA GLU A 862 34.90 23.59 -0.96
C GLU A 862 35.64 24.87 -0.49
N PRO A 863 34.88 25.94 -0.18
CA PRO A 863 35.46 27.19 0.26
C PRO A 863 36.10 27.01 1.65
N THR A 864 37.23 27.65 1.83
CA THR A 864 37.93 27.67 3.15
C THR A 864 37.54 28.87 4.01
N ARG A 865 36.76 29.79 3.45
CA ARG A 865 36.26 30.99 4.12
C ARG A 865 34.78 31.11 3.89
N PHE A 866 34.05 31.58 4.91
CA PHE A 866 32.63 31.86 4.85
C PHE A 866 32.37 33.32 5.18
N PRO A 867 31.33 33.96 4.61
CA PRO A 867 30.96 35.32 4.95
C PRO A 867 30.56 35.38 6.42
N GLU A 868 30.97 36.42 7.11
CA GLU A 868 30.47 36.71 8.47
C GLU A 868 28.95 36.89 8.42
N PRO A 869 28.19 36.33 9.37
CA PRO A 869 26.76 36.57 9.43
C PRO A 869 26.54 38.10 9.59
N PRO A 870 25.52 38.69 8.93
CA PRO A 870 25.21 40.10 9.07
C PRO A 870 25.04 40.40 10.57
N ALA A 871 25.71 41.45 11.07
CA ALA A 871 25.52 41.94 12.43
C ALA A 871 24.02 42.28 12.60
N GLU A 872 23.38 41.67 13.60
CA GLU A 872 22.03 42.09 13.99
C GLU A 872 22.10 43.57 14.32
N ASP A 873 21.41 44.44 13.58
CA ASP A 873 21.24 45.87 13.84
C ASP A 873 20.45 46.00 15.16
N ASP A 874 21.16 46.18 16.26
CA ASP A 874 20.65 46.65 17.56
C ASP A 874 20.29 48.13 17.52
N SER A 875 19.42 48.54 16.60
CA SER A 875 18.96 49.93 16.47
C SER A 875 17.48 50.10 16.83
N ASP A 876 17.01 49.55 17.95
CA ASP A 876 15.73 49.96 18.54
C ASP A 876 15.73 49.80 20.07
N ALA A 877 16.70 50.46 20.71
CA ALA A 877 16.67 50.63 22.17
C ALA A 877 17.26 52.01 22.58
N GLU A 878 16.54 53.10 22.33
CA GLU A 878 16.66 54.34 23.10
C GLU A 878 15.39 55.16 22.91
N ASP A 879 14.58 55.22 23.94
CA ASP A 879 13.88 56.32 24.59
C ASP A 879 12.53 55.91 25.20
N ALA A 880 12.57 55.65 26.48
CA ALA A 880 11.50 56.02 27.39
C ALA A 880 11.91 55.69 28.84
N THR A 881 12.73 56.60 29.43
CA THR A 881 12.81 56.71 30.89
C THR A 881 11.61 57.49 31.39
N GLY A 882 10.85 56.95 32.29
CA GLY A 882 9.75 57.66 32.97
C GLY A 882 9.07 56.80 34.01
N ASP A 883 9.60 56.89 35.22
CA ASP A 883 9.05 56.53 36.54
C ASP A 883 7.60 56.03 36.67
N SER A 884 7.38 54.87 37.29
CA SER A 884 6.82 54.84 38.66
C SER A 884 6.51 53.41 39.14
N GLU A 885 6.83 53.24 40.42
CA GLU A 885 6.65 52.03 41.26
C GLU A 885 5.24 51.41 41.22
N GLY A 886 5.21 50.12 41.43
CA GLY A 886 4.00 49.51 42.02
C GLY A 886 3.67 48.07 41.63
N ALA A 887 4.25 47.14 42.38
CA ALA A 887 3.64 45.91 42.87
C ALA A 887 2.91 44.91 41.89
N GLY A 888 3.52 43.75 41.74
CA GLY A 888 2.78 42.55 42.10
C GLY A 888 2.18 41.69 41.00
N LYS A 889 2.90 40.62 40.70
CA LYS A 889 2.35 39.28 40.35
C LYS A 889 1.21 39.14 39.35
N ASN A 890 1.46 38.60 38.20
CA ASN A 890 1.01 37.30 37.70
C ASN A 890 1.20 37.29 36.20
N ALA A 891 2.19 36.51 35.78
CA ALA A 891 2.32 36.05 34.42
C ALA A 891 1.42 34.78 34.30
N GLU A 892 0.23 34.94 33.73
CA GLU A 892 -0.53 33.79 33.21
C GLU A 892 -0.30 33.71 31.71
N ALA A 893 0.32 32.60 31.36
CA ALA A 893 0.43 32.14 29.98
C ALA A 893 -0.99 31.92 29.43
N VAL A 894 -1.28 32.52 28.27
CA VAL A 894 -2.49 32.21 27.51
C VAL A 894 -2.22 30.88 26.80
N GLU A 895 -2.63 29.78 27.40
CA GLU A 895 -2.81 28.50 26.76
C GLU A 895 -3.91 28.62 25.69
N ASN A 896 -3.55 28.22 24.47
CA ASN A 896 -4.52 27.94 23.43
C ASN A 896 -5.37 26.74 23.88
N LEU A 897 -6.56 26.97 24.34
CA LEU A 897 -7.57 25.94 24.63
C LEU A 897 -8.00 25.29 23.31
N ASP A 898 -7.60 24.05 23.16
CA ASP A 898 -8.15 23.12 22.17
C ASP A 898 -9.64 22.88 22.50
N PRO A 899 -10.60 23.16 21.61
CA PRO A 899 -12.03 22.99 21.89
C PRO A 899 -12.47 21.56 22.14
N ASP A 900 -11.60 20.55 22.00
CA ASP A 900 -11.91 19.15 22.20
C ASP A 900 -11.29 18.52 23.47
N ALA A 901 -10.66 19.31 24.33
CA ALA A 901 -10.13 18.84 25.61
C ALA A 901 -11.26 18.46 26.58
N GLY A 902 -11.66 17.23 26.58
CA GLY A 902 -12.71 16.68 27.47
C GLY A 902 -13.58 15.59 26.85
N LYS A 903 -13.40 15.30 25.57
CA LYS A 903 -14.13 14.22 24.90
C LYS A 903 -13.26 12.95 24.84
N SER A 904 -13.88 11.77 25.00
CA SER A 904 -13.19 10.50 24.79
C SER A 904 -12.90 10.30 23.31
N GLU A 905 -11.82 9.57 22.98
CA GLU A 905 -11.46 9.23 21.58
C GLU A 905 -12.65 8.68 20.77
N GLN A 906 -13.54 7.95 21.44
CA GLN A 906 -14.74 7.37 20.80
C GLN A 906 -15.77 8.43 20.45
N GLN A 907 -15.95 9.46 21.27
CA GLN A 907 -16.88 10.56 20.99
C GLN A 907 -16.42 11.43 19.81
N VAL A 908 -15.11 11.60 19.65
CA VAL A 908 -14.54 12.31 18.49
C VAL A 908 -14.71 11.50 17.20
N ILE A 909 -14.57 10.17 17.26
CA ILE A 909 -14.77 9.28 16.13
C ILE A 909 -16.25 9.25 15.70
N ASP A 910 -17.18 9.21 16.64
CA ASP A 910 -18.63 9.20 16.36
C ASP A 910 -19.13 10.53 15.75
N GLU A 911 -18.59 11.66 16.18
CA GLU A 911 -18.86 12.98 15.54
C GLU A 911 -18.24 13.11 14.14
N LEU A 912 -17.07 12.51 13.90
CA LEU A 912 -16.39 12.55 12.61
C LEU A 912 -16.99 11.59 11.58
N THR A 913 -17.56 10.46 12.02
CA THR A 913 -18.08 9.42 11.13
C THR A 913 -19.60 9.50 10.93
N GLY A 914 -20.32 10.27 11.75
CA GLY A 914 -21.77 10.36 11.68
C GLY A 914 -22.52 9.06 12.06
N GLN A 915 -21.83 8.13 12.71
CA GLN A 915 -22.41 6.89 13.21
C GLN A 915 -22.81 7.08 14.67
N THR A 916 -24.11 7.17 14.93
CA THR A 916 -24.66 7.04 16.28
C THR A 916 -24.77 5.56 16.63
N ASN A 917 -24.19 5.16 17.76
CA ASN A 917 -24.41 3.81 18.29
C ASN A 917 -25.90 3.57 18.51
N LEU A 918 -26.42 2.53 17.88
CA LEU A 918 -27.83 2.15 17.94
C LEU A 918 -28.22 1.46 19.28
N PHE A 919 -27.26 1.20 20.17
CA PHE A 919 -27.49 0.52 21.46
C PHE A 919 -26.82 1.31 22.57
N SER A 920 -27.60 1.64 23.61
CA SER A 920 -27.11 2.32 24.80
C SER A 920 -26.61 1.30 25.84
N GLU A 921 -25.75 1.74 26.78
CA GLU A 921 -25.27 0.88 27.90
C GLU A 921 -26.39 0.21 28.70
N LYS A 922 -27.59 0.72 28.66
CA LYS A 922 -28.78 0.13 29.32
C LYS A 922 -29.25 -1.17 28.66
N ASP A 923 -29.02 -1.34 27.36
CA ASP A 923 -29.41 -2.55 26.61
C ASP A 923 -28.50 -3.73 26.95
N PHE A 924 -27.28 -3.48 27.43
CA PHE A 924 -26.34 -4.51 27.91
C PHE A 924 -26.65 -4.99 29.35
N GLU A 925 -27.24 -4.14 30.19
CA GLU A 925 -27.63 -4.54 31.54
C GLU A 925 -28.88 -5.42 31.56
N GLU A 926 -29.81 -5.29 30.61
CA GLU A 926 -30.98 -6.16 30.48
C GLU A 926 -30.60 -7.55 29.97
N ASP A 927 -29.65 -7.66 29.03
CA ASP A 927 -29.17 -8.96 28.50
C ASP A 927 -28.36 -9.78 29.54
N GLN A 928 -27.74 -9.13 30.53
CA GLN A 928 -27.10 -9.82 31.67
C GLN A 928 -28.11 -10.33 32.71
N LYS A 929 -29.23 -9.63 32.91
CA LYS A 929 -30.28 -10.09 33.82
C LYS A 929 -31.05 -11.31 33.30
N ASP A 930 -31.22 -11.42 31.99
CA ASP A 930 -31.83 -12.58 31.35
C ASP A 930 -30.90 -13.82 31.34
N LYS A 931 -29.57 -13.62 31.26
CA LYS A 931 -28.64 -14.75 31.43
C LYS A 931 -28.53 -15.29 32.84
N ASP A 932 -28.69 -14.44 33.85
CA ASP A 932 -28.71 -14.85 35.26
C ASP A 932 -30.05 -15.55 35.64
N TRP A 933 -31.15 -15.29 34.92
CA TRP A 933 -32.40 -16.00 35.10
C TRP A 933 -32.37 -17.42 34.50
N LEU A 934 -31.73 -17.58 33.32
CA LEU A 934 -31.54 -18.87 32.65
C LEU A 934 -30.58 -19.84 33.38
N SER A 935 -29.67 -19.31 34.22
CA SER A 935 -28.75 -20.14 35.00
C SER A 935 -29.35 -20.69 36.31
N LYS A 936 -30.58 -20.27 36.68
CA LYS A 936 -31.29 -20.69 37.90
C LYS A 936 -32.49 -21.60 37.67
N GLN A 937 -32.74 -22.03 36.42
CA GLN A 937 -33.60 -23.15 36.07
C GLN A 937 -32.77 -24.33 35.53
#